data_5bab24614cdb5a3d44d449788866f31c
#
_entry.id   5bab24614cdb5a3d44d449788866f31c
#
_cell.length_a   1.000
_cell.length_b   1.000
_cell.length_c   1.000
_cell.angle_alpha   90.00
_cell.angle_beta   90.00
_cell.angle_gamma   90.00
#
_symmetry.space_group_name_H-M   'P 1'
#
loop_
_entity.id
_entity.type
_entity.pdbx_description
1 polymer ?
#
loop_
_entity_poly.entity_id
_entity_poly.type
_entity_poly.pdbx_seq_one_letter_code
_entity_poly.pdbx_strand_id
1 'polypeptide(L)'
;MKVITKIKEYREDHTRRETINWLYNSLIHKLSAKKPVPIVFNSVKLDEDSKKNVTLNQRKKIFIFGNIPYYDIGGGQRSSQLAKTFYKMGFPVYYLYAYPSSESKIHNIPMPMIMHNDLKKVGLERLSNLMNENDLCIFESPCEKFEEYIKLAKEKKAKIVYENIDNWETSLGVGVLHKATLNELLKDANLLVGTAKPLVTQLEEYCQDLKIKRDIKYLANAVDDEMFFPLKQHEKPEDLVIGSKTLIYYGSLWGEWFDWEIVFGVAKANPDYEINLIGDYQGIMNIVTKSPKNVHYLGLKKQEELPAYLKYSDYALLPFKVGKIGDYVSPLKIFEYISMNKIVLATSLPDIKDYPNTYFGDTAEEWNKLLKKKLKVDEQKSDEFVSKNNWYNRTCQILDTLYKNESEKCQKEFYNNISIVVLNYNNKGIIDRCIDSLLRYNKRYSYEIIIVDNKSTDGSLEQIKTKYKDKIKIVENEKNGCSSGRNLGVKNATKEYIMFLDSDQWAMNEYWIEPYFEILNKVPNVGLIGWAAGWFNKYGKAYHVVDSFAYRYMPQSGLCRKDIGYLGSGGMMIKKELFDKVEGFDLFYDPTCYEDTDLSLKIRNEGLEIYYCPYLGVMHLPHQTTKSGSSAHKKLTNEKQEYFTKKWNEKNPDLLKYIK
;
A
#
# COMPACT_ATOMS: atom_id res chain seq x y z
N MET A 1 43.50 -10.64 -10.34
CA MET A 1 44.07 -11.18 -9.10
C MET A 1 43.20 -10.94 -7.86
N LYS A 2 42.89 -9.69 -7.47
CA LYS A 2 42.06 -9.39 -6.27
C LYS A 2 40.68 -10.09 -6.22
N VAL A 3 40.02 -10.32 -7.37
CA VAL A 3 38.68 -10.97 -7.43
C VAL A 3 38.79 -12.47 -7.20
N ILE A 4 39.82 -13.12 -7.76
CA ILE A 4 40.01 -14.57 -7.62
C ILE A 4 40.36 -14.92 -6.17
N THR A 5 41.12 -14.08 -5.49
CA THR A 5 41.45 -14.25 -4.07
C THR A 5 40.20 -14.17 -3.20
N LYS A 6 39.34 -13.17 -3.43
CA LYS A 6 38.04 -13.02 -2.70
C LYS A 6 37.07 -14.17 -2.95
N ILE A 7 37.06 -14.73 -4.17
CA ILE A 7 36.25 -15.90 -4.50
C ILE A 7 36.74 -17.14 -3.75
N LYS A 8 38.07 -17.33 -3.65
CA LYS A 8 38.66 -18.43 -2.90
C LYS A 8 38.36 -18.31 -1.40
N GLU A 9 38.56 -17.15 -0.81
CA GLU A 9 38.25 -16.87 0.61
C GLU A 9 36.77 -17.14 0.92
N TYR A 10 35.85 -16.67 0.08
CA TYR A 10 34.41 -16.89 0.28
C TYR A 10 34.03 -18.39 0.14
N ARG A 11 34.72 -19.12 -0.74
CA ARG A 11 34.45 -20.54 -1.04
C ARG A 11 34.97 -21.49 0.05
N GLU A 12 35.92 -21.08 0.87
CA GLU A 12 36.42 -21.87 1.98
C GLU A 12 35.36 -22.10 3.07
N ASP A 13 34.45 -21.14 3.22
CA ASP A 13 33.43 -21.15 4.29
C ASP A 13 31.98 -21.33 3.80
N HIS A 14 31.75 -21.39 2.47
CA HIS A 14 30.40 -21.38 1.88
C HIS A 14 30.23 -22.45 0.80
N THR A 15 28.99 -22.89 0.62
CA THR A 15 28.68 -23.90 -0.41
C THR A 15 28.90 -23.37 -1.83
N ARG A 16 29.09 -24.30 -2.78
CA ARG A 16 29.24 -23.97 -4.21
C ARG A 16 28.05 -23.12 -4.73
N ARG A 17 26.84 -23.36 -4.22
CA ARG A 17 25.62 -22.63 -4.61
C ARG A 17 25.64 -21.19 -4.11
N GLU A 18 26.05 -20.96 -2.87
CA GLU A 18 26.18 -19.62 -2.27
C GLU A 18 27.27 -18.81 -2.99
N THR A 19 28.39 -19.45 -3.32
CA THR A 19 29.47 -18.82 -4.09
C THR A 19 28.99 -18.42 -5.50
N ILE A 20 28.16 -19.24 -6.15
CA ILE A 20 27.58 -18.94 -7.47
C ILE A 20 26.57 -17.80 -7.35
N ASN A 21 25.69 -17.79 -6.35
CA ASN A 21 24.74 -16.72 -6.11
C ASN A 21 25.44 -15.39 -5.81
N TRP A 22 26.49 -15.43 -5.00
CA TRP A 22 27.33 -14.26 -4.74
C TRP A 22 28.00 -13.74 -6.02
N LEU A 23 28.57 -14.61 -6.86
CA LEU A 23 29.15 -14.23 -8.15
C LEU A 23 28.10 -13.67 -9.11
N TYR A 24 26.94 -14.29 -9.18
CA TYR A 24 25.83 -13.86 -10.03
C TYR A 24 25.33 -12.45 -9.63
N ASN A 25 25.09 -12.23 -8.34
CA ASN A 25 24.67 -10.92 -7.83
C ASN A 25 25.77 -9.86 -8.05
N SER A 26 27.04 -10.19 -7.85
CA SER A 26 28.18 -9.31 -8.13
C SER A 26 28.32 -8.97 -9.61
N LEU A 27 27.98 -9.90 -10.51
CA LEU A 27 28.01 -9.70 -11.96
C LEU A 27 26.83 -8.86 -12.44
N ILE A 28 25.63 -9.12 -11.92
CA ILE A 28 24.42 -8.33 -12.20
C ILE A 28 24.65 -6.89 -11.77
N HIS A 29 25.20 -6.66 -10.59
CA HIS A 29 25.49 -5.30 -10.11
C HIS A 29 26.50 -4.57 -11.00
N LYS A 30 27.48 -5.24 -11.55
CA LYS A 30 28.43 -4.66 -12.53
C LYS A 30 27.83 -4.46 -13.92
N LEU A 31 26.96 -5.35 -14.36
CA LEU A 31 26.29 -5.26 -15.67
C LEU A 31 25.14 -4.24 -15.65
N SER A 32 24.49 -4.03 -14.51
CA SER A 32 23.46 -3.02 -14.34
C SER A 32 23.99 -1.58 -14.30
N ALA A 33 25.30 -1.39 -14.20
CA ALA A 33 25.95 -0.07 -14.28
C ALA A 33 25.91 0.59 -15.67
N LYS A 34 25.15 0.07 -16.64
CA LYS A 34 24.88 0.73 -17.91
C LYS A 34 23.88 1.87 -17.72
N LYS A 35 24.13 3.00 -18.40
CA LYS A 35 23.37 4.26 -18.32
C LYS A 35 21.85 4.06 -18.21
N PRO A 36 21.15 4.82 -17.33
CA PRO A 36 19.71 4.74 -17.24
C PRO A 36 19.09 5.03 -18.60
N VAL A 37 18.28 4.09 -19.08
CA VAL A 37 17.34 4.39 -20.16
C VAL A 37 16.36 5.40 -19.56
N PRO A 38 16.19 6.59 -20.15
CA PRO A 38 15.15 7.49 -19.69
C PRO A 38 13.84 6.74 -19.81
N ILE A 39 13.13 6.60 -18.67
CA ILE A 39 11.77 6.09 -18.71
C ILE A 39 10.96 7.22 -19.34
N VAL A 40 10.67 7.07 -20.61
CA VAL A 40 9.69 7.89 -21.30
C VAL A 40 8.35 7.39 -20.77
N PHE A 41 7.76 8.13 -19.84
CA PHE A 41 6.37 7.95 -19.51
C PHE A 41 5.59 8.31 -20.78
N ASN A 42 5.09 7.31 -21.46
CA ASN A 42 4.01 7.54 -22.38
C ASN A 42 2.86 8.10 -21.54
N SER A 43 2.65 9.40 -21.62
CA SER A 43 1.46 10.04 -21.07
C SER A 43 0.28 9.27 -21.63
N VAL A 44 -0.50 8.63 -20.76
CA VAL A 44 -1.77 8.05 -21.16
C VAL A 44 -2.54 9.20 -21.80
N LYS A 45 -2.76 9.15 -23.10
CA LYS A 45 -3.57 10.13 -23.81
C LYS A 45 -5.00 9.93 -23.31
N LEU A 46 -5.43 10.79 -22.40
CA LEU A 46 -6.82 10.91 -22.05
C LEU A 46 -7.55 11.44 -23.28
N ASP A 47 -8.69 10.84 -23.60
CA ASP A 47 -9.58 11.46 -24.59
C ASP A 47 -10.06 12.83 -24.05
N GLU A 48 -10.43 13.72 -24.93
CA GLU A 48 -10.82 15.09 -24.61
C GLU A 48 -12.07 15.14 -23.71
N ASP A 49 -12.96 14.14 -23.80
CA ASP A 49 -14.18 14.05 -22.99
C ASP A 49 -13.87 13.54 -21.58
N SER A 50 -12.93 12.63 -21.42
CA SER A 50 -12.43 12.21 -20.09
C SER A 50 -11.74 13.38 -19.36
N LYS A 51 -11.06 14.27 -20.08
CA LYS A 51 -10.46 15.48 -19.50
C LYS A 51 -11.50 16.48 -18.98
N LYS A 52 -12.65 16.59 -19.64
CA LYS A 52 -13.73 17.54 -19.25
C LYS A 52 -14.51 17.09 -18.02
N ASN A 53 -14.57 15.79 -17.74
CA ASN A 53 -15.48 15.21 -16.74
C ASN A 53 -14.79 14.77 -15.44
N VAL A 54 -13.48 14.92 -15.31
CA VAL A 54 -12.74 14.46 -14.13
C VAL A 54 -12.42 15.65 -13.22
N THR A 55 -13.34 15.99 -12.36
CA THR A 55 -13.17 17.02 -11.34
C THR A 55 -12.09 16.66 -10.29
N LEU A 56 -11.62 15.43 -10.26
CA LEU A 56 -10.42 15.03 -9.52
C LEU A 56 -9.15 15.77 -10.00
N ASN A 57 -9.13 16.27 -11.25
CA ASN A 57 -8.05 17.13 -11.76
C ASN A 57 -8.01 18.54 -11.11
N GLN A 58 -9.03 18.93 -10.34
CA GLN A 58 -9.02 20.16 -9.55
C GLN A 58 -8.48 19.95 -8.14
N ARG A 59 -8.10 18.71 -7.78
CA ARG A 59 -7.45 18.45 -6.48
C ARG A 59 -6.10 19.18 -6.41
N LYS A 60 -5.78 19.59 -5.18
CA LYS A 60 -4.47 20.11 -4.83
C LYS A 60 -3.36 19.19 -5.33
N LYS A 61 -2.31 19.75 -5.87
CA LYS A 61 -1.13 18.99 -6.28
C LYS A 61 -0.23 18.75 -5.09
N ILE A 62 0.41 17.61 -5.08
CA ILE A 62 1.38 17.24 -4.05
C ILE A 62 2.78 17.27 -4.64
N PHE A 63 3.64 18.10 -4.10
CA PHE A 63 5.04 18.20 -4.45
C PHE A 63 5.88 17.62 -3.31
N ILE A 64 6.58 16.52 -3.57
CA ILE A 64 7.46 15.87 -2.58
C ILE A 64 8.89 16.11 -3.00
N PHE A 65 9.65 16.76 -2.13
CA PHE A 65 11.07 17.06 -2.29
C PHE A 65 11.88 16.08 -1.45
N GLY A 66 12.22 14.94 -2.06
CA GLY A 66 13.00 13.87 -1.44
C GLY A 66 14.48 14.00 -1.73
N ASN A 67 15.30 13.29 -0.96
CA ASN A 67 16.75 13.28 -1.20
C ASN A 67 17.12 12.38 -2.38
N ILE A 68 16.46 11.22 -2.52
CA ILE A 68 16.79 10.16 -3.46
C ILE A 68 15.63 9.89 -4.43
N PRO A 69 15.87 9.24 -5.57
CA PRO A 69 14.83 8.88 -6.52
C PRO A 69 13.70 8.03 -5.91
N TYR A 70 12.49 8.17 -6.44
CA TYR A 70 11.28 7.45 -6.00
C TYR A 70 11.49 5.93 -5.91
N TYR A 71 12.20 5.35 -6.86
CA TYR A 71 12.44 3.92 -7.00
C TYR A 71 13.74 3.44 -6.36
N ASP A 72 14.45 4.31 -5.66
CA ASP A 72 15.69 3.94 -4.99
C ASP A 72 15.40 3.06 -3.77
N ILE A 73 16.34 2.15 -3.46
CA ILE A 73 16.24 1.22 -2.33
C ILE A 73 14.85 0.51 -2.29
N GLY A 74 14.39 0.00 -3.45
CA GLY A 74 13.17 -0.78 -3.55
C GLY A 74 11.86 0.00 -3.43
N GLY A 75 11.89 1.33 -3.43
CA GLY A 75 10.69 2.15 -3.27
C GLY A 75 10.10 2.13 -1.86
N GLY A 76 10.85 1.61 -0.87
CA GLY A 76 10.41 1.48 0.52
C GLY A 76 10.57 2.75 1.37
N GLN A 77 11.18 3.81 0.85
CA GLN A 77 11.43 5.04 1.60
C GLN A 77 10.14 5.81 1.92
N ARG A 78 10.15 6.58 3.02
CA ARG A 78 9.00 7.37 3.48
C ARG A 78 8.39 8.23 2.38
N SER A 79 9.19 9.04 1.70
CA SER A 79 8.72 9.90 0.62
C SER A 79 8.08 9.15 -0.54
N SER A 80 8.64 8.00 -0.91
CA SER A 80 8.08 7.13 -1.96
C SER A 80 6.73 6.55 -1.54
N GLN A 81 6.59 6.15 -0.27
CA GLN A 81 5.33 5.62 0.26
C GLN A 81 4.26 6.71 0.38
N LEU A 82 4.61 7.91 0.83
CA LEU A 82 3.71 9.06 0.84
C LEU A 82 3.27 9.40 -0.58
N ALA A 83 4.21 9.46 -1.54
CA ALA A 83 3.89 9.71 -2.95
C ALA A 83 2.90 8.69 -3.53
N LYS A 84 3.18 7.40 -3.30
CA LYS A 84 2.31 6.29 -3.69
C LYS A 84 0.91 6.43 -3.10
N THR A 85 0.83 6.80 -1.83
CA THR A 85 -0.43 6.90 -1.10
C THR A 85 -1.24 8.12 -1.56
N PHE A 86 -0.62 9.30 -1.69
CA PHE A 86 -1.30 10.48 -2.25
C PHE A 86 -1.80 10.22 -3.67
N TYR A 87 -1.01 9.52 -4.47
CA TYR A 87 -1.42 9.13 -5.81
C TYR A 87 -2.66 8.21 -5.78
N LYS A 88 -2.67 7.19 -4.91
CA LYS A 88 -3.84 6.32 -4.71
C LYS A 88 -5.07 7.07 -4.19
N MET A 89 -4.88 8.15 -3.45
CA MET A 89 -5.95 9.05 -3.01
C MET A 89 -6.45 10.00 -4.11
N GLY A 90 -5.88 9.94 -5.32
CA GLY A 90 -6.29 10.73 -6.48
C GLY A 90 -5.66 12.12 -6.58
N PHE A 91 -4.61 12.39 -5.82
CA PHE A 91 -3.87 13.63 -5.99
C PHE A 91 -2.87 13.52 -7.13
N PRO A 92 -2.70 14.58 -7.96
CA PRO A 92 -1.55 14.69 -8.85
C PRO A 92 -0.28 14.82 -8.01
N VAL A 93 0.66 13.89 -8.15
CA VAL A 93 1.90 13.86 -7.36
C VAL A 93 3.11 14.18 -8.22
N TYR A 94 3.93 15.10 -7.77
CA TYR A 94 5.21 15.47 -8.35
C TYR A 94 6.32 15.09 -7.37
N TYR A 95 7.02 14.01 -7.66
CA TYR A 95 8.14 13.57 -6.84
C TYR A 95 9.45 14.12 -7.42
N LEU A 96 10.15 14.89 -6.62
CA LEU A 96 11.33 15.63 -7.01
C LEU A 96 12.49 15.24 -6.09
N TYR A 97 13.65 14.92 -6.63
CA TYR A 97 14.78 14.45 -5.83
C TYR A 97 16.05 15.25 -6.06
N ALA A 98 16.82 15.42 -4.98
CA ALA A 98 18.04 16.21 -4.97
C ALA A 98 19.27 15.46 -5.49
N TYR A 99 19.33 14.14 -5.27
CA TYR A 99 20.51 13.33 -5.56
C TYR A 99 20.14 12.10 -6.39
N PRO A 100 20.61 12.00 -7.64
CA PRO A 100 20.42 10.79 -8.44
C PRO A 100 21.23 9.63 -7.85
N SER A 101 20.64 8.43 -7.82
CA SER A 101 21.27 7.20 -7.36
C SER A 101 21.57 6.25 -8.50
N SER A 102 22.60 5.42 -8.33
CA SER A 102 22.96 4.33 -9.25
C SER A 102 22.10 3.05 -9.05
N GLU A 103 21.45 2.91 -7.91
CA GLU A 103 20.66 1.72 -7.54
C GLU A 103 19.28 1.68 -8.20
N SER A 104 18.85 2.77 -8.78
CA SER A 104 17.54 3.00 -9.41
C SER A 104 17.07 1.96 -10.42
N LYS A 105 17.94 1.06 -10.87
CA LYS A 105 17.64 0.08 -11.93
C LYS A 105 17.05 -1.23 -11.43
N ILE A 106 17.21 -1.53 -10.14
CA ILE A 106 16.82 -2.83 -9.57
C ILE A 106 15.33 -2.83 -9.17
N HIS A 107 14.76 -1.66 -8.93
CA HIS A 107 13.50 -1.50 -8.19
C HIS A 107 12.45 -0.66 -8.93
N ASN A 108 12.49 -0.63 -10.25
CA ASN A 108 11.63 0.22 -11.04
C ASN A 108 10.19 -0.32 -11.09
N ILE A 109 9.31 0.24 -10.25
CA ILE A 109 7.86 0.12 -10.41
C ILE A 109 7.36 1.49 -10.87
N PRO A 110 7.16 1.71 -12.17
CA PRO A 110 6.61 2.96 -12.63
C PRO A 110 5.16 3.09 -12.18
N MET A 111 4.87 4.07 -11.34
CA MET A 111 3.51 4.54 -11.14
C MET A 111 3.21 5.62 -12.18
N PRO A 112 2.25 5.41 -13.09
CA PRO A 112 2.12 6.22 -14.31
C PRO A 112 1.82 7.70 -14.09
N MET A 113 1.40 8.09 -12.88
CA MET A 113 1.05 9.49 -12.57
C MET A 113 1.95 10.16 -11.56
N ILE A 114 2.93 9.46 -11.00
CA ILE A 114 3.96 10.05 -10.17
C ILE A 114 5.05 10.56 -11.10
N MET A 115 5.13 11.87 -11.25
CA MET A 115 6.25 12.48 -11.97
C MET A 115 7.45 12.56 -11.04
N HIS A 116 8.45 11.75 -11.26
CA HIS A 116 9.72 11.79 -10.53
C HIS A 116 10.80 12.35 -11.45
N ASN A 117 11.39 13.43 -11.03
CA ASN A 117 12.39 14.15 -11.82
C ASN A 117 13.53 14.63 -10.94
N ASP A 118 14.74 14.53 -11.49
CA ASP A 118 15.91 15.22 -10.95
C ASP A 118 15.65 16.74 -10.95
N LEU A 119 15.75 17.37 -9.79
CA LEU A 119 15.56 18.82 -9.62
C LEU A 119 16.33 19.64 -10.64
N LYS A 120 17.58 19.25 -10.96
CA LYS A 120 18.40 19.92 -11.96
C LYS A 120 17.78 19.94 -13.37
N LYS A 121 16.91 18.99 -13.68
CA LYS A 121 16.27 18.84 -15.01
C LYS A 121 14.92 19.51 -15.10
N VAL A 122 14.21 19.70 -13.99
CA VAL A 122 12.87 20.26 -13.98
C VAL A 122 12.88 21.78 -14.15
N GLY A 123 13.75 22.47 -13.43
CA GLY A 123 13.86 23.90 -13.42
C GLY A 123 12.74 24.62 -12.64
N LEU A 124 13.10 25.73 -12.03
CA LEU A 124 12.22 26.52 -11.17
C LEU A 124 11.01 27.11 -11.92
N GLU A 125 11.24 27.62 -13.14
CA GLU A 125 10.18 28.21 -13.99
C GLU A 125 9.04 27.22 -14.28
N ARG A 126 9.40 25.98 -14.63
CA ARG A 126 8.39 24.94 -14.90
C ARG A 126 7.56 24.62 -13.66
N LEU A 127 8.17 24.53 -12.50
CA LEU A 127 7.44 24.30 -11.24
C LEU A 127 6.60 25.50 -10.85
N SER A 128 7.08 26.74 -11.10
CA SER A 128 6.31 27.96 -10.90
C SER A 128 5.01 27.99 -11.73
N ASN A 129 5.05 27.46 -12.95
CA ASN A 129 3.87 27.37 -13.81
C ASN A 129 2.90 26.25 -13.39
N LEU A 130 3.38 25.24 -12.64
CA LEU A 130 2.57 24.12 -12.19
C LEU A 130 1.97 24.33 -10.81
N MET A 131 2.67 25.06 -9.91
CA MET A 131 2.30 25.23 -8.50
C MET A 131 1.25 26.32 -8.33
N ASN A 132 0.21 26.03 -7.55
CA ASN A 132 -0.88 26.93 -7.24
C ASN A 132 -1.02 27.16 -5.74
N GLU A 133 -1.85 28.14 -5.36
CA GLU A 133 -2.25 28.39 -3.99
C GLU A 133 -2.90 27.13 -3.39
N ASN A 134 -2.55 26.82 -2.15
CA ASN A 134 -3.01 25.65 -1.40
C ASN A 134 -2.57 24.28 -1.93
N ASP A 135 -1.68 24.19 -2.92
CA ASP A 135 -0.97 22.95 -3.20
C ASP A 135 -0.11 22.55 -1.99
N LEU A 136 0.31 21.30 -1.89
CA LEU A 136 1.10 20.78 -0.79
C LEU A 136 2.54 20.52 -1.21
N CYS A 137 3.49 21.10 -0.49
CA CYS A 137 4.93 20.86 -0.66
C CYS A 137 5.47 20.17 0.60
N ILE A 138 6.07 18.98 0.46
CA ILE A 138 6.68 18.20 1.54
C ILE A 138 8.18 18.16 1.31
N PHE A 139 8.96 18.62 2.29
CA PHE A 139 10.42 18.60 2.28
C PHE A 139 10.92 17.62 3.34
N GLU A 140 11.70 16.61 2.92
CA GLU A 140 12.25 15.57 3.81
C GLU A 140 13.53 15.95 4.52
N SER A 141 14.21 17.00 4.07
CA SER A 141 15.49 17.37 4.62
C SER A 141 15.77 18.87 4.44
N PRO A 142 16.65 19.45 5.25
CA PRO A 142 17.08 20.84 5.12
C PRO A 142 18.21 20.99 4.10
N CYS A 143 18.03 20.45 2.90
CA CYS A 143 19.03 20.48 1.84
C CYS A 143 19.09 21.85 1.16
N GLU A 144 20.29 22.40 0.93
CA GLU A 144 20.51 23.67 0.22
C GLU A 144 19.82 23.71 -1.15
N LYS A 145 19.77 22.57 -1.84
CA LYS A 145 19.13 22.47 -3.17
C LYS A 145 17.63 22.74 -3.15
N PHE A 146 16.99 22.72 -1.98
CA PHE A 146 15.55 22.99 -1.84
C PHE A 146 15.25 24.47 -1.57
N GLU A 147 16.22 25.31 -1.30
CA GLU A 147 16.00 26.69 -0.87
C GLU A 147 15.15 27.51 -1.85
N GLU A 148 15.47 27.47 -3.14
CA GLU A 148 14.70 28.19 -4.16
C GLU A 148 13.25 27.66 -4.29
N TYR A 149 13.05 26.37 -4.05
CA TYR A 149 11.72 25.73 -4.12
C TYR A 149 10.88 26.03 -2.88
N ILE A 150 11.49 26.21 -1.71
CA ILE A 150 10.82 26.69 -0.49
C ILE A 150 10.35 28.13 -0.72
N LYS A 151 11.19 28.99 -1.26
CA LYS A 151 10.82 30.37 -1.63
C LYS A 151 9.67 30.40 -2.64
N LEU A 152 9.74 29.56 -3.68
CA LEU A 152 8.66 29.41 -4.65
C LEU A 152 7.35 28.97 -3.99
N ALA A 153 7.37 27.96 -3.10
CA ALA A 153 6.18 27.48 -2.40
C ALA A 153 5.52 28.61 -1.57
N LYS A 154 6.34 29.45 -0.92
CA LYS A 154 5.85 30.63 -0.18
C LYS A 154 5.22 31.67 -1.11
N GLU A 155 5.87 32.02 -2.21
CA GLU A 155 5.37 32.95 -3.22
C GLU A 155 4.03 32.50 -3.79
N LYS A 156 3.88 31.20 -4.05
CA LYS A 156 2.64 30.58 -4.55
C LYS A 156 1.60 30.35 -3.46
N LYS A 157 1.89 30.64 -2.21
CA LYS A 157 1.03 30.36 -1.04
C LYS A 157 0.66 28.88 -0.92
N ALA A 158 1.52 27.98 -1.38
CA ALA A 158 1.39 26.55 -1.16
C ALA A 158 1.58 26.21 0.33
N LYS A 159 0.99 25.12 0.80
CA LYS A 159 1.23 24.61 2.14
C LYS A 159 2.55 23.87 2.19
N ILE A 160 3.39 24.20 3.18
CA ILE A 160 4.74 23.63 3.37
C ILE A 160 4.71 22.71 4.58
N VAL A 161 5.15 21.46 4.38
CA VAL A 161 5.46 20.49 5.44
C VAL A 161 6.96 20.26 5.46
N TYR A 162 7.56 20.37 6.62
CA TYR A 162 8.91 19.88 6.84
C TYR A 162 8.86 18.60 7.67
N GLU A 163 9.37 17.51 7.13
CA GLU A 163 9.52 16.22 7.82
C GLU A 163 11.01 16.02 8.21
N ASN A 164 11.29 16.08 9.49
CA ASN A 164 12.60 15.71 10.03
C ASN A 164 12.64 14.19 10.20
N ILE A 165 13.26 13.50 9.23
CA ILE A 165 13.24 12.03 9.11
C ILE A 165 14.47 11.37 9.72
N ASP A 166 15.55 12.12 9.90
CA ASP A 166 16.83 11.65 10.43
C ASP A 166 17.49 12.72 11.30
N ASN A 167 18.46 12.33 12.13
CA ASN A 167 19.31 13.27 12.83
C ASN A 167 20.40 13.79 11.88
N TRP A 168 20.14 14.92 11.24
CA TRP A 168 21.04 15.55 10.27
C TRP A 168 22.34 16.08 10.86
N GLU A 169 22.51 16.11 12.19
CA GLU A 169 23.77 16.47 12.86
C GLU A 169 24.76 15.30 12.95
N THR A 170 24.39 14.12 12.45
CA THR A 170 25.21 12.92 12.38
C THR A 170 25.87 12.76 11.01
N SER A 171 26.55 11.62 10.79
CA SER A 171 27.11 11.27 9.49
C SER A 171 26.08 11.23 8.35
N LEU A 172 24.78 11.05 8.66
CA LEU A 172 23.67 11.07 7.69
C LEU A 172 23.42 12.46 7.11
N GLY A 173 23.76 13.54 7.83
CA GLY A 173 23.56 14.90 7.40
C GLY A 173 24.73 15.51 6.61
N VAL A 174 25.82 14.78 6.42
CA VAL A 174 26.96 15.28 5.64
C VAL A 174 26.55 15.57 4.20
N GLY A 175 26.64 16.83 3.80
CA GLY A 175 26.20 17.31 2.47
C GLY A 175 24.67 17.48 2.32
N VAL A 176 23.89 17.27 3.38
CA VAL A 176 22.44 17.47 3.41
C VAL A 176 22.06 18.62 4.32
N LEU A 177 22.58 18.66 5.53
CA LEU A 177 22.26 19.73 6.51
C LEU A 177 22.79 21.08 6.06
N HIS A 178 21.87 21.97 5.69
CA HIS A 178 22.15 23.38 5.45
C HIS A 178 21.36 24.22 6.47
N LYS A 179 22.09 24.89 7.40
CA LYS A 179 21.45 25.57 8.53
C LYS A 179 20.51 26.71 8.12
N ALA A 180 20.80 27.41 7.03
CA ALA A 180 19.94 28.49 6.55
C ALA A 180 18.60 27.92 6.06
N THR A 181 18.62 26.85 5.27
CA THR A 181 17.41 26.14 4.80
C THR A 181 16.62 25.55 5.96
N LEU A 182 17.30 24.95 6.96
CA LEU A 182 16.63 24.47 8.17
C LEU A 182 15.89 25.61 8.88
N ASN A 183 16.56 26.74 9.10
CA ASN A 183 15.97 27.89 9.77
C ASN A 183 14.77 28.47 9.00
N GLU A 184 14.81 28.45 7.67
CA GLU A 184 13.69 28.86 6.83
C GLU A 184 12.50 27.90 6.97
N LEU A 185 12.74 26.58 6.89
CA LEU A 185 11.72 25.57 7.09
C LEU A 185 11.09 25.64 8.47
N LEU A 186 11.87 25.82 9.53
CA LEU A 186 11.35 25.95 10.90
C LEU A 186 10.45 27.19 11.06
N LYS A 187 10.77 28.29 10.39
CA LYS A 187 9.99 29.54 10.46
C LYS A 187 8.73 29.46 9.62
N ASP A 188 8.81 28.92 8.41
CA ASP A 188 7.83 29.15 7.36
C ASP A 188 6.95 27.92 7.05
N ALA A 189 7.35 26.69 7.45
CA ALA A 189 6.50 25.51 7.24
C ALA A 189 5.16 25.64 7.96
N ASN A 190 4.06 25.23 7.31
CA ASN A 190 2.74 25.19 7.92
C ASN A 190 2.61 24.02 8.91
N LEU A 191 3.41 22.99 8.74
CA LEU A 191 3.45 21.82 9.61
C LEU A 191 4.91 21.34 9.76
N LEU A 192 5.33 21.17 11.01
CA LEU A 192 6.60 20.51 11.37
C LEU A 192 6.33 19.10 11.85
N VAL A 193 7.06 18.13 11.32
CA VAL A 193 6.92 16.72 11.64
C VAL A 193 8.26 16.14 12.08
N GLY A 194 8.29 15.46 13.23
CA GLY A 194 9.35 14.56 13.62
C GLY A 194 8.90 13.10 13.44
N THR A 195 9.70 12.29 12.76
CA THR A 195 9.32 10.89 12.49
C THR A 195 9.69 9.93 13.62
N ALA A 196 10.50 10.37 14.57
CA ALA A 196 10.79 9.69 15.83
C ALA A 196 10.59 10.66 16.99
N LYS A 197 10.27 10.15 18.19
CA LYS A 197 10.09 10.99 19.38
C LYS A 197 11.32 11.88 19.67
N PRO A 198 12.58 11.37 19.61
CA PRO A 198 13.75 12.23 19.77
C PRO A 198 13.93 13.30 18.67
N LEU A 199 13.42 13.05 17.46
CA LEU A 199 13.43 14.08 16.40
C LEU A 199 12.41 15.19 16.66
N VAL A 200 11.30 14.90 17.33
CA VAL A 200 10.37 15.93 17.80
C VAL A 200 11.06 16.83 18.82
N THR A 201 11.72 16.25 19.82
CA THR A 201 12.47 17.01 20.84
C THR A 201 13.58 17.86 20.18
N GLN A 202 14.31 17.33 19.21
CA GLN A 202 15.33 18.08 18.47
C GLN A 202 14.73 19.28 17.73
N LEU A 203 13.55 19.11 17.10
CA LEU A 203 12.85 20.23 16.46
C LEU A 203 12.40 21.29 17.47
N GLU A 204 11.96 20.87 18.67
CA GLU A 204 11.62 21.79 19.77
C GLU A 204 12.84 22.60 20.21
N GLU A 205 14.01 21.97 20.38
CA GLU A 205 15.27 22.61 20.70
C GLU A 205 15.67 23.64 19.63
N TYR A 206 15.61 23.28 18.36
CA TYR A 206 15.89 24.22 17.25
C TYR A 206 14.92 25.43 17.24
N CYS A 207 13.65 25.20 17.54
CA CYS A 207 12.67 26.29 17.67
C CYS A 207 12.97 27.21 18.85
N GLN A 208 13.41 26.65 19.98
CA GLN A 208 13.84 27.42 21.16
C GLN A 208 15.05 28.29 20.85
N ASP A 209 16.07 27.75 20.17
CA ASP A 209 17.26 28.49 19.77
C ASP A 209 16.93 29.68 18.87
N LEU A 210 15.94 29.50 17.98
CA LEU A 210 15.42 30.55 17.11
C LEU A 210 14.43 31.49 17.80
N LYS A 211 14.05 31.24 19.07
CA LYS A 211 13.02 31.96 19.83
C LYS A 211 11.66 32.02 19.13
N ILE A 212 11.29 30.93 18.45
CA ILE A 212 9.99 30.77 17.79
C ILE A 212 9.16 29.71 18.50
N LYS A 213 7.85 29.88 18.53
CA LYS A 213 6.90 28.87 19.04
C LYS A 213 6.21 28.19 17.88
N ARG A 214 6.35 26.86 17.78
CA ARG A 214 5.76 26.03 16.73
C ARG A 214 5.06 24.83 17.34
N ASP A 215 4.01 24.36 16.66
CA ASP A 215 3.39 23.06 16.94
C ASP A 215 4.10 22.00 16.08
N ILE A 216 4.63 20.98 16.73
CA ILE A 216 5.41 19.90 16.10
C ILE A 216 4.64 18.61 16.26
N LYS A 217 4.40 17.92 15.16
CA LYS A 217 3.68 16.64 15.16
C LYS A 217 4.65 15.47 15.15
N TYR A 218 4.39 14.49 16.02
CA TYR A 218 5.00 13.18 15.89
C TYR A 218 4.22 12.34 14.87
N LEU A 219 4.83 12.04 13.73
CA LEU A 219 4.28 11.18 12.69
C LEU A 219 5.31 10.12 12.29
N ALA A 220 5.36 9.02 13.02
CA ALA A 220 6.26 7.90 12.76
C ALA A 220 6.12 7.35 11.32
N ASN A 221 7.05 6.54 10.89
CA ASN A 221 6.90 5.74 9.68
C ASN A 221 5.66 4.84 9.79
N ALA A 222 5.34 4.11 8.73
CA ALA A 222 4.14 3.31 8.63
C ALA A 222 4.36 2.11 7.71
N VAL A 223 3.37 1.23 7.58
CA VAL A 223 3.40 0.08 6.68
C VAL A 223 2.55 0.30 5.43
N ASP A 224 2.98 -0.28 4.32
CA ASP A 224 2.13 -0.59 3.19
C ASP A 224 1.39 -1.90 3.50
N ASP A 225 0.24 -1.78 4.17
CA ASP A 225 -0.56 -2.90 4.66
C ASP A 225 -1.28 -3.68 3.56
N GLU A 226 -1.27 -3.18 2.34
CA GLU A 226 -1.65 -3.95 1.15
C GLU A 226 -0.53 -4.91 0.72
N MET A 227 0.71 -4.48 0.82
CA MET A 227 1.87 -5.29 0.44
C MET A 227 2.22 -6.30 1.54
N PHE A 228 2.31 -5.82 2.78
CA PHE A 228 2.66 -6.63 3.94
C PHE A 228 1.40 -7.13 4.65
N PHE A 229 0.76 -8.13 4.04
CA PHE A 229 -0.47 -8.70 4.52
C PHE A 229 -0.34 -10.20 4.83
N PRO A 230 -0.54 -10.66 6.09
CA PRO A 230 -0.18 -12.00 6.53
C PRO A 230 -0.98 -13.14 5.87
N LEU A 231 -2.25 -12.89 5.50
CA LEU A 231 -3.10 -13.91 4.88
C LEU A 231 -2.81 -14.12 3.39
N LYS A 232 -1.97 -13.29 2.81
CA LYS A 232 -1.57 -13.39 1.42
C LYS A 232 -0.78 -14.66 1.15
N GLN A 233 -1.11 -15.35 0.05
CA GLN A 233 -0.37 -16.51 -0.37
C GLN A 233 0.94 -16.09 -1.06
N HIS A 234 2.05 -16.64 -0.57
CA HIS A 234 3.35 -16.45 -1.16
C HIS A 234 3.99 -17.82 -1.34
N GLU A 235 4.70 -18.00 -2.43
CA GLU A 235 5.61 -19.13 -2.59
C GLU A 235 6.87 -18.89 -1.76
N LYS A 236 7.45 -19.97 -1.25
CA LYS A 236 8.71 -19.89 -0.50
C LYS A 236 9.84 -19.45 -1.44
N PRO A 237 10.58 -18.39 -1.09
CA PRO A 237 11.74 -17.99 -1.87
C PRO A 237 12.79 -19.12 -1.96
N GLU A 238 13.32 -19.36 -3.16
CA GLU A 238 14.25 -20.48 -3.40
C GLU A 238 15.58 -20.31 -2.66
N ASP A 239 16.03 -19.08 -2.46
CA ASP A 239 17.28 -18.73 -1.80
C ASP A 239 17.16 -18.49 -0.31
N LEU A 240 15.95 -18.60 0.28
CA LEU A 240 15.76 -18.55 1.73
C LEU A 240 16.24 -19.83 2.38
N VAL A 241 17.22 -19.72 3.27
CA VAL A 241 17.78 -20.85 4.00
C VAL A 241 16.98 -21.08 5.28
N ILE A 242 16.47 -22.29 5.46
CA ILE A 242 15.61 -22.70 6.56
C ILE A 242 16.38 -23.58 7.54
N GLY A 243 16.33 -23.25 8.82
CA GLY A 243 16.91 -24.02 9.92
C GLY A 243 15.85 -24.52 10.92
N SER A 244 16.30 -24.94 12.11
CA SER A 244 15.41 -25.26 13.22
C SER A 244 14.62 -24.02 13.66
N LYS A 245 15.23 -22.85 13.51
CA LYS A 245 14.58 -21.53 13.51
C LYS A 245 15.20 -20.69 12.38
N THR A 246 14.35 -19.96 11.68
CA THR A 246 14.73 -19.06 10.59
C THR A 246 14.56 -17.62 11.04
N LEU A 247 15.65 -16.88 11.06
CA LEU A 247 15.71 -15.48 11.45
C LEU A 247 15.95 -14.63 10.20
N ILE A 248 15.32 -13.44 10.12
CA ILE A 248 15.45 -12.56 8.97
C ILE A 248 15.68 -11.10 9.36
N TYR A 249 16.54 -10.46 8.60
CA TYR A 249 16.68 -9.01 8.55
C TYR A 249 16.71 -8.56 7.09
N TYR A 250 16.10 -7.43 6.78
CA TYR A 250 16.29 -6.74 5.50
C TYR A 250 16.49 -5.25 5.68
N GLY A 251 17.32 -4.67 4.81
CA GLY A 251 17.66 -3.26 4.80
C GLY A 251 19.16 -3.03 4.62
N SER A 252 19.63 -1.82 4.95
CA SER A 252 21.05 -1.49 4.84
C SER A 252 21.87 -2.33 5.82
N LEU A 253 22.93 -2.95 5.30
CA LEU A 253 23.86 -3.79 6.06
C LEU A 253 25.20 -3.08 6.36
N TRP A 254 25.43 -1.90 5.82
CA TRP A 254 26.73 -1.21 5.87
C TRP A 254 26.72 0.07 6.73
N GLY A 255 25.63 0.37 7.39
CA GLY A 255 25.55 1.54 8.27
C GLY A 255 26.18 1.32 9.64
N GLU A 256 26.65 2.41 10.27
CA GLU A 256 27.20 2.39 11.64
C GLU A 256 26.20 1.94 12.70
N TRP A 257 24.90 2.00 12.37
CA TRP A 257 23.80 1.62 13.25
C TRP A 257 23.56 0.11 13.34
N PHE A 258 24.12 -0.72 12.42
CA PHE A 258 23.90 -2.17 12.45
C PHE A 258 24.84 -2.84 13.43
N ASP A 259 24.30 -3.66 14.34
CA ASP A 259 25.05 -4.37 15.37
C ASP A 259 25.39 -5.80 14.94
N TRP A 260 26.58 -5.96 14.39
CA TRP A 260 27.11 -7.25 13.97
C TRP A 260 27.43 -8.17 15.14
N GLU A 261 27.75 -7.63 16.33
CA GLU A 261 28.11 -8.43 17.50
C GLU A 261 26.89 -9.22 17.98
N ILE A 262 25.72 -8.61 18.01
CA ILE A 262 24.46 -9.28 18.35
C ILE A 262 24.16 -10.39 17.32
N VAL A 263 24.20 -10.08 16.02
CA VAL A 263 23.87 -11.04 14.96
C VAL A 263 24.82 -12.25 15.00
N PHE A 264 26.13 -12.00 15.09
CA PHE A 264 27.13 -13.08 15.11
C PHE A 264 27.14 -13.84 16.42
N GLY A 265 26.86 -13.16 17.54
CA GLY A 265 26.74 -13.82 18.84
C GLY A 265 25.55 -14.77 18.90
N VAL A 266 24.41 -14.38 18.32
CA VAL A 266 23.25 -15.26 18.16
C VAL A 266 23.56 -16.44 17.23
N ALA A 267 24.18 -16.19 16.08
CA ALA A 267 24.55 -17.23 15.14
C ALA A 267 25.49 -18.29 15.73
N LYS A 268 26.53 -17.85 16.43
CA LYS A 268 27.52 -18.76 17.07
C LYS A 268 26.90 -19.60 18.20
N ALA A 269 25.97 -19.03 18.96
CA ALA A 269 25.31 -19.71 20.06
C ALA A 269 24.24 -20.71 19.62
N ASN A 270 23.74 -20.61 18.40
CA ASN A 270 22.67 -21.44 17.84
C ASN A 270 23.05 -21.92 16.42
N PRO A 271 23.94 -22.90 16.29
CA PRO A 271 24.46 -23.32 15.00
C PRO A 271 23.43 -24.02 14.09
N ASP A 272 22.27 -24.40 14.63
CA ASP A 272 21.12 -24.99 13.94
C ASP A 272 20.07 -23.95 13.49
N TYR A 273 20.25 -22.68 13.86
CA TYR A 273 19.42 -21.57 13.36
C TYR A 273 20.03 -21.01 12.07
N GLU A 274 19.19 -20.51 11.18
CA GLU A 274 19.64 -19.86 9.95
C GLU A 274 19.27 -18.38 9.96
N ILE A 275 20.24 -17.51 9.82
CA ILE A 275 20.05 -16.05 9.81
C ILE A 275 20.19 -15.54 8.38
N ASN A 276 19.10 -15.06 7.81
CA ASN A 276 19.04 -14.57 6.45
C ASN A 276 19.08 -13.03 6.45
N LEU A 277 20.05 -12.45 5.79
CA LEU A 277 20.29 -11.02 5.68
C LEU A 277 20.05 -10.56 4.25
N ILE A 278 19.03 -9.75 4.04
CA ILE A 278 18.69 -9.14 2.74
C ILE A 278 19.16 -7.69 2.73
N GLY A 279 19.97 -7.34 1.75
CA GLY A 279 20.52 -6.00 1.57
C GLY A 279 21.79 -6.02 0.74
N ASP A 280 22.30 -4.82 0.40
CA ASP A 280 23.60 -4.74 -0.25
C ASP A 280 24.72 -5.03 0.76
N TYR A 281 25.50 -6.08 0.48
CA TYR A 281 26.63 -6.49 1.32
C TYR A 281 27.99 -6.30 0.65
N GLN A 282 28.02 -5.78 -0.57
CA GLN A 282 29.28 -5.64 -1.32
C GLN A 282 30.28 -4.70 -0.65
N GLY A 283 29.77 -3.67 0.00
CA GLY A 283 30.59 -2.69 0.75
C GLY A 283 31.21 -3.26 2.04
N ILE A 284 30.72 -4.39 2.54
CA ILE A 284 31.12 -4.99 3.83
C ILE A 284 31.76 -6.38 3.70
N MET A 285 32.41 -6.67 2.60
CA MET A 285 33.02 -7.98 2.33
C MET A 285 34.02 -8.45 3.39
N ASN A 286 34.68 -7.51 4.10
CA ASN A 286 35.54 -7.80 5.25
C ASN A 286 34.78 -8.35 6.47
N ILE A 287 33.48 -8.07 6.57
CA ILE A 287 32.58 -8.64 7.60
C ILE A 287 32.02 -9.97 7.09
N VAL A 288 31.56 -10.00 5.84
CA VAL A 288 30.96 -11.20 5.23
C VAL A 288 31.92 -12.41 5.28
N THR A 289 33.19 -12.20 5.00
CA THR A 289 34.23 -13.26 5.01
C THR A 289 34.53 -13.80 6.42
N LYS A 290 34.11 -13.13 7.47
CA LYS A 290 34.31 -13.53 8.89
C LYS A 290 33.02 -14.01 9.54
N SER A 291 31.91 -14.05 8.80
CA SER A 291 30.61 -14.42 9.33
C SER A 291 30.53 -15.90 9.72
N PRO A 292 29.77 -16.24 10.76
CA PRO A 292 29.39 -17.63 11.03
C PRO A 292 28.71 -18.27 9.81
N LYS A 293 28.86 -19.61 9.68
CA LYS A 293 28.37 -20.37 8.50
C LYS A 293 26.85 -20.32 8.30
N ASN A 294 26.12 -20.12 9.39
CA ASN A 294 24.66 -20.02 9.43
C ASN A 294 24.14 -18.57 9.29
N VAL A 295 24.97 -17.65 8.78
CA VAL A 295 24.57 -16.29 8.36
C VAL A 295 24.65 -16.19 6.84
N HIS A 296 23.50 -15.95 6.19
CA HIS A 296 23.35 -15.97 4.75
C HIS A 296 23.05 -14.56 4.21
N TYR A 297 23.75 -14.16 3.16
CA TYR A 297 23.61 -12.88 2.50
C TYR A 297 22.86 -13.05 1.18
N LEU A 298 21.58 -12.66 1.15
CA LEU A 298 20.70 -12.91 0.01
C LEU A 298 20.72 -11.80 -1.05
N GLY A 299 21.50 -10.72 -0.82
CA GLY A 299 21.55 -9.57 -1.72
C GLY A 299 20.31 -8.70 -1.66
N LEU A 300 20.26 -7.73 -2.56
CA LEU A 300 19.09 -6.85 -2.68
C LEU A 300 17.89 -7.60 -3.25
N LYS A 301 16.70 -7.33 -2.69
CA LYS A 301 15.42 -7.85 -3.15
C LYS A 301 14.47 -6.69 -3.44
N LYS A 302 13.52 -6.90 -4.33
CA LYS A 302 12.43 -5.96 -4.53
C LYS A 302 11.53 -5.94 -3.30
N GLN A 303 10.93 -4.81 -3.01
CA GLN A 303 10.06 -4.68 -1.85
C GLN A 303 8.88 -5.68 -1.89
N GLU A 304 8.33 -5.95 -3.08
CA GLU A 304 7.24 -6.90 -3.26
C GLU A 304 7.61 -8.36 -2.95
N GLU A 305 8.89 -8.68 -2.94
CA GLU A 305 9.38 -10.02 -2.61
C GLU A 305 9.50 -10.22 -1.09
N LEU A 306 9.71 -9.14 -0.32
CA LEU A 306 9.99 -9.19 1.13
C LEU A 306 8.90 -9.88 1.96
N PRO A 307 7.59 -9.71 1.68
CA PRO A 307 6.54 -10.43 2.41
C PRO A 307 6.68 -11.95 2.34
N ALA A 308 7.17 -12.50 1.19
CA ALA A 308 7.42 -13.92 1.05
C ALA A 308 8.52 -14.40 2.01
N TYR A 309 9.62 -13.67 2.11
CA TYR A 309 10.70 -13.99 3.05
C TYR A 309 10.24 -13.92 4.50
N LEU A 310 9.46 -12.90 4.86
CA LEU A 310 8.89 -12.80 6.21
C LEU A 310 7.95 -13.96 6.51
N LYS A 311 7.09 -14.34 5.58
CA LYS A 311 6.11 -15.42 5.77
C LYS A 311 6.78 -16.72 6.21
N TYR A 312 7.92 -17.07 5.62
CA TYR A 312 8.66 -18.30 5.87
C TYR A 312 9.79 -18.16 6.92
N SER A 313 9.84 -17.05 7.64
CA SER A 313 10.75 -16.83 8.76
C SER A 313 10.02 -16.84 10.08
N ASP A 314 10.67 -17.34 11.15
CA ASP A 314 10.10 -17.42 12.49
C ASP A 314 10.24 -16.09 13.25
N TYR A 315 11.38 -15.43 13.11
CA TYR A 315 11.73 -14.19 13.79
C TYR A 315 12.22 -13.13 12.82
N ALA A 316 11.80 -11.90 13.05
CA ALA A 316 12.35 -10.74 12.36
C ALA A 316 13.31 -9.97 13.30
N LEU A 317 14.40 -9.48 12.74
CA LEU A 317 15.50 -8.90 13.51
C LEU A 317 15.60 -7.39 13.30
N LEU A 318 15.86 -6.65 14.38
CA LEU A 318 16.20 -5.24 14.37
C LEU A 318 17.43 -4.97 15.24
N PRO A 319 18.63 -5.42 14.80
CA PRO A 319 19.87 -5.32 15.58
C PRO A 319 20.52 -3.94 15.36
N PHE A 320 19.90 -2.90 15.88
CA PHE A 320 20.42 -1.55 15.77
C PHE A 320 21.19 -1.16 17.04
N LYS A 321 22.33 -0.51 16.88
CA LYS A 321 23.07 0.04 18.01
C LYS A 321 22.27 1.13 18.67
N VAL A 322 22.09 1.02 19.97
CA VAL A 322 21.48 2.05 20.82
C VAL A 322 22.48 3.23 20.94
N GLY A 323 21.99 4.44 20.94
CA GLY A 323 22.77 5.68 21.00
C GLY A 323 22.76 6.47 19.68
N LYS A 324 23.35 7.63 19.68
CA LYS A 324 23.49 8.59 18.54
C LYS A 324 22.51 8.45 17.37
N ILE A 325 22.84 7.61 16.36
CA ILE A 325 22.00 7.42 15.16
C ILE A 325 20.78 6.56 15.49
N GLY A 326 20.95 5.44 16.18
CA GLY A 326 19.88 4.50 16.46
C GLY A 326 18.72 5.10 17.26
N ASP A 327 18.99 6.00 18.18
CA ASP A 327 17.97 6.62 19.03
C ASP A 327 17.02 7.54 18.25
N TYR A 328 17.44 8.06 17.11
CA TYR A 328 16.68 9.01 16.29
C TYR A 328 15.95 8.33 15.11
N VAL A 329 15.97 7.01 15.03
CA VAL A 329 15.38 6.29 13.90
C VAL A 329 13.97 5.81 14.22
N SER A 330 13.05 5.99 13.27
CA SER A 330 11.79 5.25 13.19
C SER A 330 11.94 4.17 12.11
N PRO A 331 12.31 2.93 12.47
CA PRO A 331 12.66 1.92 11.46
C PRO A 331 11.43 1.47 10.67
N LEU A 332 11.40 1.69 9.36
CA LEU A 332 10.31 1.28 8.47
C LEU A 332 9.95 -0.21 8.62
N LYS A 333 10.96 -1.04 8.66
CA LYS A 333 10.80 -2.51 8.67
C LYS A 333 10.05 -3.07 9.87
N ILE A 334 10.05 -2.38 11.02
CA ILE A 334 9.31 -2.88 12.20
C ILE A 334 7.80 -2.86 11.97
N PHE A 335 7.31 -1.86 11.24
CA PHE A 335 5.90 -1.78 10.86
C PHE A 335 5.52 -2.95 9.93
N GLU A 336 6.41 -3.28 9.00
CA GLU A 336 6.26 -4.39 8.07
C GLU A 336 6.32 -5.74 8.80
N TYR A 337 7.23 -5.91 9.75
CA TYR A 337 7.34 -7.11 10.58
C TYR A 337 6.09 -7.35 11.41
N ILE A 338 5.60 -6.32 12.10
CA ILE A 338 4.37 -6.39 12.90
C ILE A 338 3.15 -6.69 12.01
N SER A 339 3.06 -6.06 10.85
CA SER A 339 1.98 -6.28 9.88
C SER A 339 1.93 -7.75 9.41
N MET A 340 3.08 -8.39 9.28
CA MET A 340 3.20 -9.80 8.89
C MET A 340 3.11 -10.76 10.09
N ASN A 341 2.66 -10.30 11.25
CA ASN A 341 2.52 -11.07 12.47
C ASN A 341 3.82 -11.79 12.87
N LYS A 342 4.97 -11.06 12.83
CA LYS A 342 6.26 -11.62 13.23
C LYS A 342 6.60 -11.31 14.69
N ILE A 343 7.29 -12.24 15.31
CA ILE A 343 8.01 -11.97 16.55
C ILE A 343 9.24 -11.15 16.17
N VAL A 344 9.35 -9.93 16.70
CA VAL A 344 10.47 -9.05 16.44
C VAL A 344 11.45 -9.08 17.60
N LEU A 345 12.71 -9.40 17.33
CA LEU A 345 13.81 -9.20 18.26
C LEU A 345 14.49 -7.87 17.93
N ALA A 346 14.51 -6.95 18.86
CA ALA A 346 15.03 -5.61 18.70
C ALA A 346 15.91 -5.18 19.84
N THR A 347 16.80 -4.25 19.60
CA THR A 347 17.48 -3.48 20.64
C THR A 347 16.55 -2.40 21.21
N SER A 348 16.88 -1.87 22.38
CA SER A 348 16.03 -0.95 23.16
C SER A 348 15.97 0.46 22.61
N LEU A 349 15.59 0.61 21.32
CA LEU A 349 15.44 1.92 20.68
C LEU A 349 14.27 2.71 21.31
N PRO A 350 14.45 4.02 21.57
CA PRO A 350 13.45 4.83 22.28
C PRO A 350 12.08 4.89 21.61
N ASP A 351 12.03 4.91 20.28
CA ASP A 351 10.79 5.12 19.50
C ASP A 351 9.87 3.91 19.48
N ILE A 352 10.39 2.69 19.68
CA ILE A 352 9.66 1.44 19.45
C ILE A 352 9.30 0.65 20.72
N LYS A 353 9.53 1.20 21.90
CA LYS A 353 9.38 0.49 23.21
C LYS A 353 7.99 -0.12 23.41
N ASP A 354 6.95 0.52 22.88
CA ASP A 354 5.55 0.14 23.09
C ASP A 354 4.96 -0.64 21.89
N TYR A 355 5.79 -1.06 20.93
CA TYR A 355 5.31 -1.73 19.72
C TYR A 355 4.98 -3.20 19.99
N PRO A 356 3.83 -3.71 19.51
CA PRO A 356 3.40 -5.07 19.77
C PRO A 356 4.35 -6.10 19.17
N ASN A 357 4.35 -7.29 19.75
CA ASN A 357 5.15 -8.44 19.31
C ASN A 357 6.67 -8.20 19.23
N THR A 358 7.15 -7.13 19.88
CA THR A 358 8.56 -6.74 19.92
C THR A 358 9.17 -7.08 21.26
N TYR A 359 10.28 -7.79 21.25
CA TYR A 359 11.00 -8.28 22.42
C TYR A 359 12.41 -7.70 22.42
N PHE A 360 12.80 -7.09 23.52
CA PHE A 360 13.99 -6.26 23.61
C PHE A 360 15.15 -6.96 24.31
N GLY A 361 16.34 -6.72 23.79
CA GLY A 361 17.62 -7.09 24.37
C GLY A 361 18.75 -6.33 23.67
N ASP A 362 19.74 -5.88 24.41
CA ASP A 362 20.82 -5.05 23.90
C ASP A 362 22.13 -5.82 23.72
N THR A 363 22.12 -7.13 24.00
CA THR A 363 23.26 -8.04 23.83
C THR A 363 22.85 -9.36 23.19
N ALA A 364 23.82 -10.07 22.62
CA ALA A 364 23.60 -11.40 22.04
C ALA A 364 23.13 -12.41 23.10
N GLU A 365 23.59 -12.30 24.35
CA GLU A 365 23.17 -13.16 25.46
C GLU A 365 21.70 -12.95 25.79
N GLU A 366 21.22 -11.72 25.77
CA GLU A 366 19.80 -11.40 26.02
C GLU A 366 18.93 -11.94 24.90
N TRP A 367 19.33 -11.77 23.62
CA TRP A 367 18.62 -12.35 22.50
C TRP A 367 18.59 -13.88 22.56
N ASN A 368 19.69 -14.52 22.95
CA ASN A 368 19.73 -15.96 23.13
C ASN A 368 18.81 -16.44 24.28
N LYS A 369 18.64 -15.64 25.34
CA LYS A 369 17.64 -15.93 26.38
C LYS A 369 16.21 -15.78 25.86
N LEU A 370 15.95 -14.77 25.04
CA LEU A 370 14.64 -14.58 24.40
C LEU A 370 14.30 -15.73 23.45
N LEU A 371 15.24 -16.15 22.60
CA LEU A 371 15.05 -17.24 21.63
C LEU A 371 14.80 -18.62 22.30
N LYS A 372 15.18 -18.79 23.55
CA LYS A 372 14.87 -19.99 24.37
C LYS A 372 13.47 -19.96 25.00
N LYS A 373 12.81 -18.78 25.03
CA LYS A 373 11.46 -18.62 25.56
C LYS A 373 10.43 -18.98 24.49
N LYS A 374 9.25 -19.44 24.91
CA LYS A 374 8.10 -19.60 24.00
C LYS A 374 7.41 -18.24 23.80
N LEU A 375 7.98 -17.41 22.94
CA LEU A 375 7.41 -16.13 22.57
C LEU A 375 6.13 -16.35 21.77
N LYS A 376 5.19 -15.40 21.85
CA LYS A 376 3.89 -15.48 21.15
C LYS A 376 3.62 -14.19 20.40
N VAL A 377 2.94 -14.32 19.28
CA VAL A 377 2.37 -13.21 18.54
C VAL A 377 0.96 -12.94 19.06
N ASP A 378 0.64 -11.69 19.29
CA ASP A 378 -0.71 -11.18 19.53
C ASP A 378 -1.21 -10.54 18.23
N GLU A 379 -1.94 -11.31 17.43
CA GLU A 379 -2.43 -10.88 16.13
C GLU A 379 -3.42 -9.71 16.25
N GLN A 380 -4.24 -9.68 17.31
CA GLN A 380 -5.18 -8.59 17.52
C GLN A 380 -4.44 -7.26 17.75
N LYS A 381 -3.37 -7.29 18.56
CA LYS A 381 -2.55 -6.09 18.74
C LYS A 381 -1.80 -5.67 17.48
N SER A 382 -1.36 -6.63 16.66
CA SER A 382 -0.82 -6.32 15.33
C SER A 382 -1.84 -5.58 14.47
N ASP A 383 -3.05 -6.10 14.37
CA ASP A 383 -4.12 -5.48 13.56
C ASP A 383 -4.50 -4.09 14.07
N GLU A 384 -4.60 -3.91 15.39
CA GLU A 384 -4.85 -2.59 16.00
C GLU A 384 -3.70 -1.61 15.73
N PHE A 385 -2.47 -2.08 15.78
CA PHE A 385 -1.28 -1.27 15.49
C PHE A 385 -1.25 -0.86 14.01
N VAL A 386 -1.41 -1.80 13.09
CA VAL A 386 -1.41 -1.57 11.63
C VAL A 386 -2.52 -0.63 11.22
N SER A 387 -3.72 -0.79 11.79
CA SER A 387 -4.85 0.09 11.48
C SER A 387 -4.60 1.57 11.80
N LYS A 388 -3.71 1.85 12.73
CA LYS A 388 -3.31 3.23 13.12
C LYS A 388 -2.02 3.68 12.42
N ASN A 389 -1.21 2.75 11.94
CA ASN A 389 0.16 2.99 11.48
C ASN A 389 0.37 2.51 10.03
N ASN A 390 -0.58 2.76 9.14
CA ASN A 390 -0.42 2.61 7.70
C ASN A 390 -0.19 3.96 7.00
N TRP A 391 0.30 3.93 5.78
CA TRP A 391 0.64 5.16 5.04
C TRP A 391 -0.58 6.02 4.72
N TYR A 392 -1.76 5.40 4.56
CA TYR A 392 -2.97 6.16 4.34
C TYR A 392 -3.30 7.05 5.54
N ASN A 393 -3.23 6.50 6.77
CA ASN A 393 -3.45 7.30 7.97
C ASN A 393 -2.40 8.41 8.14
N ARG A 394 -1.16 8.20 7.72
CA ARG A 394 -0.14 9.27 7.75
C ARG A 394 -0.50 10.41 6.80
N THR A 395 -0.92 10.08 5.56
CA THR A 395 -1.36 11.13 4.61
C THR A 395 -2.60 11.86 5.10
N CYS A 396 -3.58 11.16 5.66
CA CYS A 396 -4.76 11.78 6.26
C CYS A 396 -4.39 12.73 7.40
N GLN A 397 -3.51 12.33 8.32
CA GLN A 397 -3.05 13.17 9.41
C GLN A 397 -2.38 14.48 8.94
N ILE A 398 -1.61 14.41 7.85
CA ILE A 398 -1.02 15.60 7.21
C ILE A 398 -2.13 16.49 6.64
N LEU A 399 -3.05 15.92 5.85
CA LEU A 399 -4.14 16.66 5.21
C LEU A 399 -5.08 17.28 6.22
N ASP A 400 -5.51 16.53 7.23
CA ASP A 400 -6.42 17.02 8.28
C ASP A 400 -5.80 18.17 9.09
N THR A 401 -4.50 18.13 9.34
CA THR A 401 -3.80 19.22 10.03
C THR A 401 -3.80 20.51 9.22
N LEU A 402 -3.60 20.40 7.90
CA LEU A 402 -3.43 21.56 7.02
C LEU A 402 -4.74 22.11 6.46
N TYR A 403 -5.79 21.28 6.33
CA TYR A 403 -7.00 21.60 5.57
C TYR A 403 -8.30 21.33 6.34
N LYS A 404 -8.28 21.43 7.67
CA LYS A 404 -9.36 21.06 8.61
C LYS A 404 -10.79 21.52 8.30
N ASN A 405 -11.02 22.47 7.43
CA ASN A 405 -12.34 23.12 7.29
C ASN A 405 -13.09 22.81 5.99
N GLU A 406 -12.53 22.01 5.08
CA GLU A 406 -13.12 21.85 3.74
C GLU A 406 -14.01 20.61 3.58
N SER A 407 -13.89 19.60 4.44
CA SER A 407 -14.52 18.29 4.22
C SER A 407 -15.72 17.93 5.11
N GLU A 408 -15.88 18.57 6.26
CA GLU A 408 -16.80 18.04 7.30
C GLU A 408 -18.30 18.27 7.04
N LYS A 409 -18.72 19.30 6.30
CA LYS A 409 -20.14 19.65 6.17
C LYS A 409 -20.91 18.85 5.13
N CYS A 410 -20.27 18.42 4.04
CA CYS A 410 -20.97 17.80 2.92
C CYS A 410 -21.11 16.26 3.03
N GLN A 411 -20.37 15.63 3.90
CA GLN A 411 -20.14 14.19 3.90
C GLN A 411 -21.07 13.39 4.83
N LYS A 412 -21.52 13.99 5.95
CA LYS A 412 -22.31 13.29 6.98
C LYS A 412 -23.64 12.72 6.48
N GLU A 413 -24.32 13.41 5.56
CA GLU A 413 -25.64 12.98 5.07
C GLU A 413 -25.58 11.73 4.19
N PHE A 414 -24.51 11.55 3.40
CA PHE A 414 -24.40 10.42 2.48
C PHE A 414 -24.10 9.09 3.19
N TYR A 415 -23.25 9.08 4.19
CA TYR A 415 -22.83 7.82 4.85
C TYR A 415 -23.96 7.16 5.64
N ASN A 416 -24.92 7.95 6.16
CA ASN A 416 -26.10 7.40 6.83
C ASN A 416 -27.08 6.75 5.87
N ASN A 417 -26.89 6.93 4.56
CA ASN A 417 -27.76 6.47 3.50
C ASN A 417 -27.22 5.28 2.69
N ILE A 418 -26.27 4.52 3.26
CA ILE A 418 -25.67 3.35 2.58
C ILE A 418 -26.02 2.06 3.30
N SER A 419 -26.47 1.06 2.55
CA SER A 419 -26.47 -0.34 2.96
C SER A 419 -25.29 -1.07 2.30
N ILE A 420 -24.37 -1.59 3.10
CA ILE A 420 -23.25 -2.40 2.63
C ILE A 420 -23.71 -3.85 2.62
N VAL A 421 -23.82 -4.44 1.43
CA VAL A 421 -24.19 -5.83 1.22
C VAL A 421 -22.93 -6.64 0.97
N VAL A 422 -22.59 -7.52 1.90
CA VAL A 422 -21.44 -8.42 1.81
C VAL A 422 -21.90 -9.82 1.49
N LEU A 423 -21.41 -10.41 0.41
CA LEU A 423 -21.70 -11.78 0.03
C LEU A 423 -20.64 -12.72 0.62
N ASN A 424 -21.07 -13.64 1.49
CA ASN A 424 -20.22 -14.67 2.09
C ASN A 424 -20.48 -16.06 1.50
N TYR A 425 -19.43 -16.77 1.13
CA TYR A 425 -19.47 -18.19 0.78
C TYR A 425 -18.17 -18.88 1.14
N ASN A 426 -18.20 -19.80 2.13
CA ASN A 426 -17.06 -20.61 2.56
C ASN A 426 -15.77 -19.80 2.79
N ASN A 427 -15.86 -18.76 3.60
CA ASN A 427 -14.73 -17.83 3.83
C ASN A 427 -14.43 -17.61 5.32
N LYS A 428 -14.51 -18.69 6.12
CA LYS A 428 -14.39 -18.69 7.58
C LYS A 428 -13.12 -17.99 8.09
N GLY A 429 -11.98 -18.14 7.42
CA GLY A 429 -10.72 -17.57 7.86
C GLY A 429 -10.56 -16.07 7.56
N ILE A 430 -11.46 -15.47 6.78
CA ILE A 430 -11.28 -14.12 6.22
C ILE A 430 -12.46 -13.19 6.53
N ILE A 431 -13.69 -13.72 6.58
CA ILE A 431 -14.92 -12.92 6.75
C ILE A 431 -14.88 -12.02 8.00
N ASP A 432 -14.26 -12.45 9.08
CA ASP A 432 -14.09 -11.64 10.30
C ASP A 432 -13.36 -10.34 10.00
N ARG A 433 -12.33 -10.38 9.16
CA ARG A 433 -11.57 -9.18 8.78
C ARG A 433 -12.43 -8.18 8.01
N CYS A 434 -13.28 -8.65 7.11
CA CYS A 434 -14.25 -7.81 6.42
C CYS A 434 -15.17 -7.13 7.43
N ILE A 435 -15.86 -7.90 8.27
CA ILE A 435 -16.84 -7.39 9.23
C ILE A 435 -16.18 -6.47 10.27
N ASP A 436 -15.07 -6.89 10.86
CA ASP A 436 -14.35 -6.11 11.87
C ASP A 436 -13.89 -4.75 11.31
N SER A 437 -13.43 -4.71 10.05
CA SER A 437 -13.04 -3.45 9.40
C SER A 437 -14.24 -2.50 9.21
N LEU A 438 -15.37 -3.03 8.73
CA LEU A 438 -16.58 -2.26 8.53
C LEU A 438 -17.13 -1.72 9.86
N LEU A 439 -17.14 -2.53 10.92
CA LEU A 439 -17.56 -2.09 12.26
C LEU A 439 -16.60 -1.07 12.87
N ARG A 440 -15.29 -1.23 12.64
CA ARG A 440 -14.25 -0.30 13.12
C ARG A 440 -14.45 1.09 12.53
N TYR A 441 -14.67 1.19 11.24
CA TYR A 441 -14.80 2.45 10.51
C TYR A 441 -16.24 2.99 10.44
N ASN A 442 -17.22 2.26 11.01
CA ASN A 442 -18.60 2.71 11.17
C ASN A 442 -18.79 3.80 12.29
N LYS A 443 -17.78 4.06 13.08
CA LYS A 443 -17.85 5.05 14.17
C LYS A 443 -17.99 6.48 13.66
N ARG A 444 -17.42 6.79 12.52
CA ARG A 444 -17.51 8.10 11.88
C ARG A 444 -18.82 8.24 11.09
N TYR A 445 -19.31 7.17 10.50
CA TYR A 445 -20.44 7.14 9.60
C TYR A 445 -21.31 5.92 9.88
N SER A 446 -22.60 6.14 10.09
CA SER A 446 -23.53 5.07 10.47
C SER A 446 -24.16 4.43 9.25
N TYR A 447 -23.44 3.54 8.57
CA TYR A 447 -23.98 2.72 7.49
C TYR A 447 -24.61 1.42 8.01
N GLU A 448 -25.55 0.87 7.24
CA GLU A 448 -26.14 -0.46 7.50
C GLU A 448 -25.21 -1.56 6.93
N ILE A 449 -24.95 -2.61 7.70
CA ILE A 449 -24.16 -3.77 7.26
C ILE A 449 -25.07 -4.98 7.15
N ILE A 450 -25.13 -5.61 5.97
CA ILE A 450 -25.93 -6.80 5.66
C ILE A 450 -24.98 -7.88 5.15
N ILE A 451 -24.83 -8.95 5.91
CA ILE A 451 -24.07 -10.12 5.48
C ILE A 451 -25.08 -11.14 4.91
N VAL A 452 -24.90 -11.49 3.66
CA VAL A 452 -25.66 -12.54 3.00
C VAL A 452 -24.83 -13.81 2.96
N ASP A 453 -25.19 -14.80 3.73
CA ASP A 453 -24.56 -16.11 3.65
C ASP A 453 -25.13 -16.91 2.50
N ASN A 454 -24.28 -17.30 1.58
CA ASN A 454 -24.62 -17.95 0.32
C ASN A 454 -24.59 -19.47 0.43
N LYS A 455 -25.16 -19.99 1.55
CA LYS A 455 -25.20 -21.43 1.89
C LYS A 455 -23.80 -22.00 2.17
N SER A 456 -23.04 -21.33 3.05
CA SER A 456 -21.72 -21.80 3.48
C SER A 456 -21.78 -23.12 4.24
N THR A 457 -20.73 -23.92 4.09
CA THR A 457 -20.60 -25.26 4.73
C THR A 457 -19.33 -25.38 5.58
N ASP A 458 -18.52 -24.32 5.65
CA ASP A 458 -17.24 -24.28 6.37
C ASP A 458 -17.34 -23.81 7.83
N GLY A 459 -18.56 -23.50 8.30
CA GLY A 459 -18.85 -22.98 9.64
C GLY A 459 -18.69 -21.45 9.75
N SER A 460 -18.51 -20.72 8.63
CA SER A 460 -18.46 -19.26 8.63
C SER A 460 -19.77 -18.62 9.09
N LEU A 461 -20.92 -19.18 8.71
CA LEU A 461 -22.24 -18.69 9.12
C LEU A 461 -22.41 -18.71 10.66
N GLU A 462 -22.08 -19.82 11.30
CA GLU A 462 -22.17 -19.98 12.76
C GLU A 462 -21.22 -19.04 13.48
N GLN A 463 -20.03 -18.84 12.94
CA GLN A 463 -19.06 -17.88 13.44
C GLN A 463 -19.61 -16.45 13.36
N ILE A 464 -20.19 -16.05 12.24
CA ILE A 464 -20.79 -14.73 12.03
C ILE A 464 -21.96 -14.52 13.02
N LYS A 465 -22.86 -15.50 13.14
CA LYS A 465 -23.99 -15.45 14.07
C LYS A 465 -23.56 -15.31 15.52
N THR A 466 -22.52 -16.04 15.92
CA THR A 466 -22.03 -16.01 17.29
C THR A 466 -21.33 -14.69 17.64
N LYS A 467 -20.51 -14.16 16.73
CA LYS A 467 -19.64 -13.01 17.02
C LYS A 467 -20.32 -11.65 16.76
N TYR A 468 -21.25 -11.58 15.79
CA TYR A 468 -21.71 -10.29 15.25
C TYR A 468 -23.23 -10.09 15.24
N LYS A 469 -24.06 -11.04 15.69
CA LYS A 469 -25.53 -11.04 15.49
C LYS A 469 -26.21 -9.73 15.91
N ASP A 470 -25.73 -9.06 16.94
CA ASP A 470 -26.32 -7.82 17.49
C ASP A 470 -25.73 -6.53 16.85
N LYS A 471 -24.80 -6.68 15.92
CA LYS A 471 -24.07 -5.55 15.30
C LYS A 471 -24.36 -5.40 13.82
N ILE A 472 -24.85 -6.43 13.16
CA ILE A 472 -25.06 -6.50 11.71
C ILE A 472 -26.33 -7.26 11.40
N LYS A 473 -26.89 -7.07 10.22
CA LYS A 473 -28.00 -7.90 9.70
C LYS A 473 -27.44 -9.13 8.99
N ILE A 474 -27.91 -10.31 9.35
CA ILE A 474 -27.51 -11.58 8.74
C ILE A 474 -28.70 -12.14 7.96
N VAL A 475 -28.46 -12.51 6.71
CA VAL A 475 -29.46 -13.06 5.79
C VAL A 475 -28.92 -14.34 5.17
N GLU A 476 -29.72 -15.38 5.13
CA GLU A 476 -29.32 -16.69 4.59
C GLU A 476 -29.95 -16.91 3.21
N ASN A 477 -29.13 -17.19 2.21
CA ASN A 477 -29.59 -17.55 0.88
C ASN A 477 -29.77 -19.05 0.79
N GLU A 478 -30.86 -19.48 0.17
CA GLU A 478 -31.20 -20.91 0.05
C GLU A 478 -30.29 -21.70 -0.88
N LYS A 479 -29.61 -21.01 -1.79
CA LYS A 479 -28.66 -21.59 -2.77
C LYS A 479 -27.38 -20.74 -2.91
N ASN A 480 -26.31 -21.38 -3.33
CA ASN A 480 -25.11 -20.63 -3.71
C ASN A 480 -25.32 -19.93 -5.06
N GLY A 481 -25.36 -18.60 -5.05
CA GLY A 481 -25.53 -17.78 -6.25
C GLY A 481 -25.16 -16.34 -6.03
N CYS A 482 -24.29 -15.79 -6.88
CA CYS A 482 -23.86 -14.39 -6.79
C CYS A 482 -25.00 -13.42 -7.07
N SER A 483 -25.82 -13.69 -8.09
CA SER A 483 -26.99 -12.87 -8.42
C SER A 483 -28.06 -12.97 -7.34
N SER A 484 -28.49 -14.17 -6.99
CA SER A 484 -29.55 -14.39 -5.99
C SER A 484 -29.16 -13.87 -4.62
N GLY A 485 -27.91 -14.08 -4.18
CA GLY A 485 -27.42 -13.59 -2.89
C GLY A 485 -27.39 -12.06 -2.82
N ARG A 486 -26.84 -11.37 -3.83
CA ARG A 486 -26.83 -9.91 -3.85
C ARG A 486 -28.22 -9.30 -3.97
N ASN A 487 -29.10 -9.86 -4.81
CA ASN A 487 -30.51 -9.44 -4.89
C ASN A 487 -31.22 -9.58 -3.54
N LEU A 488 -30.99 -10.70 -2.83
CA LEU A 488 -31.53 -10.92 -1.50
C LEU A 488 -31.01 -9.89 -0.49
N GLY A 489 -29.73 -9.53 -0.57
CA GLY A 489 -29.13 -8.47 0.23
C GLY A 489 -29.80 -7.11 -0.01
N VAL A 490 -30.00 -6.71 -1.27
CA VAL A 490 -30.69 -5.46 -1.63
C VAL A 490 -32.14 -5.45 -1.17
N LYS A 491 -32.87 -6.58 -1.29
CA LYS A 491 -34.23 -6.70 -0.76
C LYS A 491 -34.31 -6.45 0.75
N ASN A 492 -33.26 -6.74 1.47
CA ASN A 492 -33.13 -6.54 2.91
C ASN A 492 -32.54 -5.18 3.31
N ALA A 493 -32.10 -4.38 2.33
CA ALA A 493 -31.49 -3.07 2.53
C ALA A 493 -32.55 -1.97 2.71
N THR A 494 -32.27 -1.03 3.60
CA THR A 494 -33.21 0.06 3.95
C THR A 494 -32.73 1.45 3.49
N LYS A 495 -31.48 1.55 3.00
CA LYS A 495 -30.86 2.84 2.66
C LYS A 495 -30.93 3.14 1.16
N GLU A 496 -30.72 4.41 0.81
CA GLU A 496 -30.79 4.92 -0.57
C GLU A 496 -29.73 4.33 -1.49
N TYR A 497 -28.51 4.14 -0.98
CA TYR A 497 -27.37 3.59 -1.73
C TYR A 497 -27.06 2.18 -1.29
N ILE A 498 -26.74 1.34 -2.25
CA ILE A 498 -26.25 -0.02 -2.03
C ILE A 498 -24.79 -0.08 -2.42
N MET A 499 -23.97 -0.56 -1.51
CA MET A 499 -22.56 -0.87 -1.73
C MET A 499 -22.36 -2.38 -1.65
N PHE A 500 -21.86 -3.01 -2.70
CA PHE A 500 -21.56 -4.44 -2.69
C PHE A 500 -20.09 -4.66 -2.33
N LEU A 501 -19.84 -5.59 -1.42
CA LEU A 501 -18.51 -6.11 -1.12
C LEU A 501 -18.52 -7.64 -1.14
N ASP A 502 -17.38 -8.23 -1.42
CA ASP A 502 -17.14 -9.65 -1.26
C ASP A 502 -16.53 -9.92 0.13
N SER A 503 -16.72 -11.12 0.67
CA SER A 503 -16.24 -11.47 2.02
C SER A 503 -14.72 -11.48 2.19
N ASP A 504 -13.98 -11.42 1.08
CA ASP A 504 -12.52 -11.28 1.02
C ASP A 504 -12.05 -9.84 0.73
N GLN A 505 -12.95 -8.86 0.94
CA GLN A 505 -12.68 -7.44 0.86
C GLN A 505 -12.87 -6.77 2.22
N TRP A 506 -12.05 -5.80 2.59
CA TRP A 506 -12.18 -5.05 3.83
C TRP A 506 -11.76 -3.60 3.68
N ALA A 507 -12.44 -2.71 4.42
CA ALA A 507 -12.11 -1.31 4.48
C ALA A 507 -10.74 -1.09 5.16
N MET A 508 -9.91 -0.21 4.61
CA MET A 508 -8.57 0.05 5.11
C MET A 508 -8.50 1.23 6.09
N ASN A 509 -9.47 2.13 6.03
CA ASN A 509 -9.49 3.36 6.83
C ASN A 509 -10.89 3.97 6.89
N GLU A 510 -11.06 5.04 7.67
CA GLU A 510 -12.34 5.73 7.85
C GLU A 510 -12.83 6.52 6.63
N TYR A 511 -11.98 6.78 5.62
CA TYR A 511 -12.31 7.54 4.41
C TYR A 511 -12.50 6.64 3.18
N TRP A 512 -12.60 5.34 3.37
CA TRP A 512 -12.50 4.32 2.33
C TRP A 512 -13.51 4.47 1.17
N ILE A 513 -14.68 5.06 1.45
CA ILE A 513 -15.77 5.22 0.46
C ILE A 513 -15.92 6.66 -0.05
N GLU A 514 -15.22 7.64 0.54
CA GLU A 514 -15.34 9.06 0.18
C GLU A 514 -15.15 9.38 -1.31
N PRO A 515 -14.20 8.75 -2.02
CA PRO A 515 -14.02 9.03 -3.45
C PRO A 515 -15.29 8.78 -4.29
N TYR A 516 -16.14 7.85 -3.87
CA TYR A 516 -17.39 7.58 -4.58
C TYR A 516 -18.40 8.72 -4.41
N PHE A 517 -18.49 9.31 -3.23
CA PHE A 517 -19.36 10.47 -3.00
C PHE A 517 -18.89 11.70 -3.75
N GLU A 518 -17.59 11.89 -3.87
CA GLU A 518 -17.08 12.98 -4.70
C GLU A 518 -17.54 12.84 -6.15
N ILE A 519 -17.55 11.62 -6.70
CA ILE A 519 -18.03 11.36 -8.06
C ILE A 519 -19.53 11.62 -8.15
N LEU A 520 -20.33 11.06 -7.24
CA LEU A 520 -21.78 11.26 -7.23
C LEU A 520 -22.16 12.74 -7.15
N ASN A 521 -21.41 13.53 -6.38
CA ASN A 521 -21.68 14.96 -6.20
C ASN A 521 -21.25 15.82 -7.40
N LYS A 522 -20.24 15.41 -8.14
CA LYS A 522 -19.57 16.25 -9.14
C LYS A 522 -19.83 15.81 -10.57
N VAL A 523 -20.24 14.56 -10.78
CA VAL A 523 -20.45 14.01 -12.12
C VAL A 523 -21.95 13.77 -12.35
N PRO A 524 -22.56 14.43 -13.30
CA PRO A 524 -23.97 14.21 -13.63
C PRO A 524 -24.17 12.83 -14.29
N ASN A 525 -25.36 12.27 -14.13
CA ASN A 525 -25.82 11.05 -14.80
C ASN A 525 -25.04 9.77 -14.45
N VAL A 526 -24.35 9.73 -13.30
CA VAL A 526 -23.70 8.50 -12.83
C VAL A 526 -24.75 7.56 -12.26
N GLY A 527 -24.89 6.39 -12.88
CA GLY A 527 -25.78 5.32 -12.41
C GLY A 527 -25.07 4.26 -11.58
N LEU A 528 -23.78 4.02 -11.85
CA LEU A 528 -23.00 2.97 -11.21
C LEU A 528 -21.55 3.39 -11.05
N ILE A 529 -20.96 3.13 -9.89
CA ILE A 529 -19.55 3.35 -9.61
C ILE A 529 -18.92 2.04 -9.13
N GLY A 530 -17.70 1.76 -9.58
CA GLY A 530 -16.93 0.59 -9.14
C GLY A 530 -15.43 0.83 -9.26
N TRP A 531 -14.63 0.03 -8.59
CA TRP A 531 -13.17 0.14 -8.58
C TRP A 531 -12.47 -0.96 -9.39
N ALA A 532 -13.22 -1.98 -9.80
CA ALA A 532 -12.79 -3.00 -10.75
C ALA A 532 -13.51 -2.79 -12.08
N ALA A 533 -12.80 -2.77 -13.18
CA ALA A 533 -13.38 -2.50 -14.50
C ALA A 533 -12.79 -3.39 -15.57
N GLY A 534 -13.54 -3.61 -16.63
CA GLY A 534 -13.11 -4.33 -17.81
C GLY A 534 -13.66 -3.76 -19.10
N TRP A 535 -13.22 -4.31 -20.22
CA TRP A 535 -13.62 -3.93 -21.58
C TRP A 535 -14.14 -5.13 -22.36
N PHE A 536 -14.76 -4.88 -23.48
CA PHE A 536 -15.15 -5.91 -24.44
C PHE A 536 -14.18 -5.95 -25.61
N ASN A 537 -13.86 -7.15 -26.10
CA ASN A 537 -13.15 -7.31 -27.36
C ASN A 537 -14.12 -7.21 -28.56
N LYS A 538 -13.60 -7.27 -29.79
CA LYS A 538 -14.38 -7.18 -31.03
C LYS A 538 -15.49 -8.25 -31.18
N TYR A 539 -15.52 -9.25 -30.32
CA TYR A 539 -16.54 -10.31 -30.26
C TYR A 539 -17.52 -10.10 -29.11
N GLY A 540 -17.51 -8.95 -28.44
CA GLY A 540 -18.33 -8.68 -27.27
C GLY A 540 -17.95 -9.50 -26.04
N LYS A 541 -16.75 -10.07 -26.01
CA LYS A 541 -16.24 -10.86 -24.90
C LYS A 541 -15.51 -9.95 -23.91
N ALA A 542 -15.84 -10.11 -22.62
CA ALA A 542 -15.15 -9.40 -21.56
C ALA A 542 -13.66 -9.74 -21.51
N TYR A 543 -12.80 -8.77 -21.43
CA TYR A 543 -11.36 -8.91 -21.31
C TYR A 543 -10.76 -7.72 -20.54
N HIS A 544 -9.53 -7.87 -20.08
CA HIS A 544 -8.75 -6.83 -19.44
C HIS A 544 -9.43 -6.21 -18.23
N VAL A 545 -9.31 -6.87 -17.09
CA VAL A 545 -9.83 -6.40 -15.81
C VAL A 545 -8.78 -5.57 -15.11
N VAL A 546 -9.17 -4.39 -14.64
CA VAL A 546 -8.38 -3.54 -13.76
C VAL A 546 -9.02 -3.52 -12.38
N ASP A 547 -8.28 -3.94 -11.38
CA ASP A 547 -8.66 -3.88 -9.99
C ASP A 547 -7.60 -3.05 -9.24
N SER A 548 -7.98 -1.90 -8.71
CA SER A 548 -7.05 -0.93 -8.14
C SER A 548 -6.38 -1.36 -6.85
N PHE A 549 -7.06 -2.21 -6.11
CA PHE A 549 -6.60 -2.71 -4.81
C PHE A 549 -6.48 -4.22 -4.78
N ALA A 550 -6.69 -4.89 -5.91
CA ALA A 550 -6.32 -6.27 -6.00
C ALA A 550 -4.80 -6.36 -5.85
N TYR A 551 -4.44 -7.22 -5.01
CA TYR A 551 -3.11 -7.57 -4.64
C TYR A 551 -2.11 -7.74 -5.79
N ARG A 552 -2.57 -8.11 -6.98
CA ARG A 552 -1.75 -8.38 -8.16
C ARG A 552 -1.68 -7.24 -9.17
N TYR A 553 -2.52 -6.21 -9.02
CA TYR A 553 -2.66 -5.17 -10.03
C TYR A 553 -2.53 -3.79 -9.41
N MET A 554 -1.43 -3.14 -9.72
CA MET A 554 -1.34 -1.68 -9.54
C MET A 554 -2.30 -1.01 -10.51
N PRO A 555 -3.00 0.08 -10.14
CA PRO A 555 -3.87 0.79 -11.04
C PRO A 555 -3.08 1.23 -12.28
N GLN A 556 -3.49 0.79 -13.45
CA GLN A 556 -2.76 1.09 -14.69
C GLN A 556 -2.85 2.56 -15.08
N SER A 557 -3.87 3.29 -14.62
CA SER A 557 -4.09 4.68 -15.01
C SER A 557 -4.37 5.64 -13.87
N GLY A 558 -4.70 5.20 -12.67
CA GLY A 558 -5.00 6.08 -11.53
C GLY A 558 -6.07 7.15 -11.79
N LEU A 559 -6.87 7.04 -12.82
CA LEU A 559 -7.88 8.01 -13.23
C LEU A 559 -9.25 7.39 -13.12
N CYS A 560 -10.19 8.16 -12.55
CA CYS A 560 -11.60 7.87 -12.71
C CYS A 560 -11.99 8.04 -14.18
N ARG A 561 -12.74 7.09 -14.73
CA ARG A 561 -13.06 7.08 -16.15
C ARG A 561 -14.38 6.38 -16.44
N LYS A 562 -15.03 6.78 -17.54
CA LYS A 562 -16.28 6.20 -18.04
C LYS A 562 -16.12 5.36 -19.32
N ASP A 563 -14.96 5.44 -19.98
CA ASP A 563 -14.64 4.70 -21.21
C ASP A 563 -14.27 3.24 -20.91
N ILE A 564 -15.12 2.56 -20.15
CA ILE A 564 -15.01 1.17 -19.73
C ILE A 564 -16.20 0.37 -20.27
N GLY A 565 -16.06 -0.94 -20.40
CA GLY A 565 -17.14 -1.82 -20.83
C GLY A 565 -18.09 -2.17 -19.68
N TYR A 566 -17.53 -2.52 -18.53
CA TYR A 566 -18.29 -2.97 -17.35
C TYR A 566 -17.50 -2.74 -16.07
N LEU A 567 -18.20 -2.88 -14.94
CA LEU A 567 -17.61 -2.85 -13.58
C LEU A 567 -17.79 -4.21 -12.90
N GLY A 568 -16.83 -4.60 -12.05
CA GLY A 568 -16.93 -5.79 -11.20
C GLY A 568 -17.78 -5.53 -9.97
N SER A 569 -18.51 -6.54 -9.51
CA SER A 569 -19.50 -6.41 -8.43
C SER A 569 -18.91 -6.14 -7.05
N GLY A 570 -17.73 -6.68 -6.74
CA GLY A 570 -17.08 -6.41 -5.46
C GLY A 570 -16.55 -4.97 -5.41
N GLY A 571 -17.12 -4.11 -4.56
CA GLY A 571 -16.82 -2.69 -4.50
C GLY A 571 -17.68 -1.81 -5.41
N MET A 572 -18.80 -2.31 -5.90
CA MET A 572 -19.73 -1.57 -6.74
C MET A 572 -20.77 -0.82 -5.89
N MET A 573 -21.12 0.41 -6.27
CA MET A 573 -22.14 1.22 -5.60
C MET A 573 -23.21 1.72 -6.60
N ILE A 574 -24.47 1.64 -6.20
CA ILE A 574 -25.66 2.01 -7.00
C ILE A 574 -26.75 2.57 -6.09
N LYS A 575 -27.63 3.44 -6.62
CA LYS A 575 -28.88 3.78 -5.94
C LYS A 575 -29.83 2.60 -5.92
N LYS A 576 -30.45 2.34 -4.77
CA LYS A 576 -31.41 1.24 -4.60
C LYS A 576 -32.58 1.34 -5.59
N GLU A 577 -33.18 2.52 -5.74
CA GLU A 577 -34.25 2.78 -6.70
C GLU A 577 -33.87 2.40 -8.14
N LEU A 578 -32.65 2.74 -8.55
CA LEU A 578 -32.15 2.39 -9.89
C LEU A 578 -31.90 0.88 -10.02
N PHE A 579 -31.37 0.25 -8.96
CA PHE A 579 -31.19 -1.20 -8.94
C PHE A 579 -32.53 -1.94 -9.10
N ASP A 580 -33.55 -1.48 -8.37
CA ASP A 580 -34.90 -2.06 -8.44
C ASP A 580 -35.53 -1.81 -9.82
N LYS A 581 -35.35 -0.61 -10.40
CA LYS A 581 -35.83 -0.25 -11.74
C LYS A 581 -35.27 -1.17 -12.84
N VAL A 582 -33.99 -1.53 -12.76
CA VAL A 582 -33.34 -2.41 -13.75
C VAL A 582 -33.45 -3.90 -13.39
N GLU A 583 -34.30 -4.24 -12.42
CA GLU A 583 -34.57 -5.60 -11.97
C GLU A 583 -33.32 -6.34 -11.45
N GLY A 584 -32.37 -5.60 -10.83
CA GLY A 584 -31.17 -6.12 -10.21
C GLY A 584 -30.32 -7.05 -11.06
N PHE A 585 -29.66 -8.00 -10.42
CA PHE A 585 -28.85 -9.02 -11.10
C PHE A 585 -29.74 -10.12 -11.71
N ASP A 586 -29.45 -10.52 -12.93
CA ASP A 586 -30.14 -11.61 -13.61
C ASP A 586 -29.75 -12.98 -13.02
N LEU A 587 -30.75 -13.73 -12.56
CA LEU A 587 -30.56 -15.02 -11.89
C LEU A 587 -29.96 -16.12 -12.78
N PHE A 588 -30.01 -15.93 -14.10
CA PHE A 588 -29.38 -16.87 -15.02
C PHE A 588 -27.85 -16.98 -14.75
N TYR A 589 -27.22 -15.91 -14.26
CA TYR A 589 -25.79 -15.92 -14.00
C TYR A 589 -25.36 -16.64 -12.71
N ASP A 590 -26.29 -17.15 -11.91
CA ASP A 590 -25.94 -18.03 -10.80
C ASP A 590 -25.23 -19.31 -11.32
N PRO A 591 -24.21 -19.86 -10.65
CA PRO A 591 -23.69 -19.37 -9.36
C PRO A 591 -22.76 -18.16 -9.48
N THR A 592 -22.18 -17.85 -10.65
CA THR A 592 -21.25 -16.73 -10.86
C THR A 592 -20.98 -16.50 -12.35
N CYS A 593 -20.32 -15.42 -12.67
CA CYS A 593 -19.84 -14.94 -13.98
C CYS A 593 -20.89 -14.18 -14.78
N TYR A 594 -20.47 -12.97 -15.22
CA TYR A 594 -21.24 -12.05 -16.07
C TYR A 594 -22.44 -11.33 -15.43
N GLU A 595 -22.79 -11.59 -14.17
CA GLU A 595 -23.87 -10.88 -13.47
C GLU A 595 -23.60 -9.38 -13.34
N ASP A 596 -22.36 -9.02 -13.02
CA ASP A 596 -21.88 -7.66 -12.89
C ASP A 596 -21.73 -6.95 -14.25
N THR A 597 -21.26 -7.69 -15.22
CA THR A 597 -21.15 -7.25 -16.62
C THR A 597 -22.54 -6.91 -17.18
N ASP A 598 -23.53 -7.77 -16.95
CA ASP A 598 -24.92 -7.57 -17.37
C ASP A 598 -25.58 -6.36 -16.68
N LEU A 599 -25.40 -6.23 -15.35
CA LEU A 599 -25.89 -5.07 -14.61
C LEU A 599 -25.30 -3.78 -15.13
N SER A 600 -24.00 -3.74 -15.46
CA SER A 600 -23.35 -2.58 -16.03
C SER A 600 -24.01 -2.13 -17.34
N LEU A 601 -24.37 -3.09 -18.21
CA LEU A 601 -25.05 -2.76 -19.46
C LEU A 601 -26.53 -2.39 -19.25
N LYS A 602 -27.23 -2.97 -18.26
CA LYS A 602 -28.59 -2.54 -17.88
C LYS A 602 -28.59 -1.06 -17.50
N ILE A 603 -27.61 -0.59 -16.72
CA ILE A 603 -27.48 0.83 -16.34
C ILE A 603 -27.21 1.73 -17.54
N ARG A 604 -26.32 1.31 -18.44
CA ARG A 604 -26.06 2.07 -19.68
C ARG A 604 -27.27 2.13 -20.59
N ASN A 605 -28.08 1.07 -20.63
CA ASN A 605 -29.32 1.03 -21.43
C ASN A 605 -30.40 2.01 -20.92
N GLU A 606 -30.32 2.42 -19.65
CA GLU A 606 -31.14 3.50 -19.08
C GLU A 606 -30.57 4.91 -19.41
N GLY A 607 -29.54 5.01 -20.25
CA GLY A 607 -28.90 6.29 -20.60
C GLY A 607 -28.01 6.88 -19.52
N LEU A 608 -27.63 6.06 -18.51
CA LEU A 608 -26.77 6.49 -17.42
C LEU A 608 -25.33 6.02 -17.63
N GLU A 609 -24.39 6.73 -17.01
CA GLU A 609 -22.96 6.42 -17.08
C GLU A 609 -22.54 5.45 -15.99
N ILE A 610 -21.60 4.57 -16.31
CA ILE A 610 -20.85 3.78 -15.34
C ILE A 610 -19.45 4.35 -15.17
N TYR A 611 -18.97 4.42 -13.93
CA TYR A 611 -17.72 5.07 -13.60
C TYR A 611 -16.75 4.14 -12.86
N TYR A 612 -15.55 4.00 -13.42
CA TYR A 612 -14.43 3.38 -12.75
C TYR A 612 -13.76 4.41 -11.83
N CYS A 613 -13.62 4.06 -10.56
CA CYS A 613 -12.93 4.86 -9.55
C CYS A 613 -11.89 4.01 -8.82
N PRO A 614 -10.59 4.16 -9.12
CA PRO A 614 -9.52 3.36 -8.50
C PRO A 614 -9.23 3.71 -7.03
N TYR A 615 -9.95 4.66 -6.43
CA TYR A 615 -9.62 5.22 -5.13
C TYR A 615 -10.48 4.72 -3.97
N LEU A 616 -11.27 3.68 -4.17
CA LEU A 616 -11.97 3.01 -3.08
C LEU A 616 -10.94 2.45 -2.09
N GLY A 617 -11.01 2.84 -0.82
CA GLY A 617 -10.07 2.41 0.20
C GLY A 617 -10.37 1.01 0.74
N VAL A 618 -10.41 0.02 -0.15
CA VAL A 618 -10.70 -1.40 0.15
C VAL A 618 -9.52 -2.26 -0.26
N MET A 619 -9.11 -3.17 0.61
CA MET A 619 -8.21 -4.26 0.27
C MET A 619 -9.02 -5.45 -0.26
N HIS A 620 -8.51 -6.13 -1.26
CA HIS A 620 -9.10 -7.34 -1.81
C HIS A 620 -8.08 -8.49 -1.84
N LEU A 621 -8.46 -9.64 -1.33
CA LEU A 621 -7.70 -10.88 -1.42
C LEU A 621 -8.39 -11.82 -2.43
N PRO A 622 -8.13 -11.67 -3.75
CA PRO A 622 -8.93 -12.31 -4.79
C PRO A 622 -8.78 -13.83 -4.80
N HIS A 623 -9.81 -14.51 -5.34
CA HIS A 623 -9.81 -15.95 -5.62
C HIS A 623 -9.83 -16.88 -4.40
N GLN A 624 -10.36 -16.43 -3.27
CA GLN A 624 -10.43 -17.29 -2.08
C GLN A 624 -11.47 -18.43 -2.23
N THR A 625 -12.54 -18.20 -2.96
CA THR A 625 -13.63 -19.16 -3.15
C THR A 625 -13.69 -19.76 -4.56
N THR A 626 -13.17 -19.06 -5.55
CA THR A 626 -13.25 -19.48 -6.96
C THR A 626 -11.92 -20.04 -7.42
N LYS A 627 -11.86 -21.33 -7.75
CA LYS A 627 -10.69 -21.93 -8.43
C LYS A 627 -10.67 -21.48 -9.89
N SER A 628 -10.25 -20.21 -10.11
CA SER A 628 -10.13 -19.66 -11.46
C SER A 628 -9.19 -20.52 -12.31
N GLY A 629 -9.59 -20.80 -13.56
CA GLY A 629 -8.77 -21.59 -14.48
C GLY A 629 -9.08 -23.09 -14.52
N SER A 630 -9.91 -23.63 -13.62
CA SER A 630 -10.40 -25.02 -13.73
C SER A 630 -11.23 -25.22 -14.99
N SER A 631 -11.29 -26.46 -15.52
CA SER A 631 -12.12 -26.80 -16.69
C SER A 631 -13.61 -26.52 -16.47
N ALA A 632 -14.08 -26.76 -15.26
CA ALA A 632 -15.47 -26.46 -14.86
C ALA A 632 -15.76 -24.96 -14.88
N HIS A 633 -14.86 -24.14 -14.33
CA HIS A 633 -15.02 -22.68 -14.35
C HIS A 633 -14.99 -22.12 -15.78
N LYS A 634 -14.08 -22.62 -16.65
CA LYS A 634 -14.05 -22.22 -18.05
C LYS A 634 -15.33 -22.55 -18.79
N LYS A 635 -15.90 -23.76 -18.57
CA LYS A 635 -17.18 -24.16 -19.18
C LYS A 635 -18.32 -23.24 -18.73
N LEU A 636 -18.42 -22.97 -17.44
CA LEU A 636 -19.42 -22.08 -16.87
C LEU A 636 -19.29 -20.65 -17.46
N THR A 637 -18.08 -20.11 -17.49
CA THR A 637 -17.82 -18.79 -18.05
C THR A 637 -18.24 -18.67 -19.51
N ASN A 638 -17.96 -19.71 -20.33
CA ASN A 638 -18.37 -19.72 -21.72
C ASN A 638 -19.89 -19.75 -21.91
N GLU A 639 -20.59 -20.58 -21.11
CA GLU A 639 -22.07 -20.65 -21.12
C GLU A 639 -22.69 -19.29 -20.79
N LYS A 640 -22.23 -18.64 -19.73
CA LYS A 640 -22.73 -17.33 -19.30
C LYS A 640 -22.39 -16.24 -20.32
N GLN A 641 -21.22 -16.32 -20.94
CA GLN A 641 -20.82 -15.42 -22.02
C GLN A 641 -21.71 -15.54 -23.25
N GLU A 642 -22.04 -16.75 -23.69
CA GLU A 642 -22.91 -16.97 -24.84
C GLU A 642 -24.31 -16.38 -24.59
N TYR A 643 -24.89 -16.60 -23.43
CA TYR A 643 -26.15 -16.01 -23.03
C TYR A 643 -26.08 -14.48 -23.00
N PHE A 644 -25.04 -13.91 -22.36
CA PHE A 644 -24.81 -12.47 -22.29
C PHE A 644 -24.70 -11.83 -23.68
N THR A 645 -23.89 -12.40 -24.56
CA THR A 645 -23.66 -11.89 -25.91
C THR A 645 -24.96 -11.96 -26.74
N LYS A 646 -25.71 -13.06 -26.66
CA LYS A 646 -27.00 -13.19 -27.32
C LYS A 646 -28.00 -12.14 -26.82
N LYS A 647 -28.19 -12.04 -25.51
CA LYS A 647 -29.11 -11.09 -24.85
C LYS A 647 -28.86 -9.64 -25.30
N TRP A 648 -27.61 -9.20 -25.31
CA TRP A 648 -27.28 -7.82 -25.61
C TRP A 648 -27.21 -7.52 -27.11
N ASN A 649 -26.87 -8.47 -27.97
CA ASN A 649 -27.02 -8.33 -29.40
C ASN A 649 -28.49 -8.17 -29.83
N GLU A 650 -29.41 -8.84 -29.16
CA GLU A 650 -30.84 -8.73 -29.40
C GLU A 650 -31.42 -7.43 -28.82
N LYS A 651 -30.97 -7.01 -27.63
CA LYS A 651 -31.53 -5.88 -26.88
C LYS A 651 -30.96 -4.52 -27.31
N ASN A 652 -29.61 -4.40 -27.36
CA ASN A 652 -28.90 -3.17 -27.71
C ASN A 652 -27.44 -3.47 -28.07
N PRO A 653 -27.14 -3.82 -29.32
CA PRO A 653 -25.78 -4.23 -29.74
C PRO A 653 -24.76 -3.10 -29.65
N ASP A 654 -25.18 -1.83 -29.61
CA ASP A 654 -24.27 -0.70 -29.51
C ASP A 654 -23.53 -0.65 -28.17
N LEU A 655 -24.12 -1.22 -27.11
CA LEU A 655 -23.48 -1.30 -25.79
C LEU A 655 -22.30 -2.28 -25.74
N LEU A 656 -22.21 -3.21 -26.69
CA LEU A 656 -21.07 -4.14 -26.80
C LEU A 656 -19.87 -3.54 -27.54
N LYS A 657 -20.01 -2.33 -28.08
CA LYS A 657 -18.96 -1.63 -28.89
C LYS A 657 -17.92 -0.91 -28.05
N TYR A 658 -17.95 -1.00 -26.70
CA TYR A 658 -16.88 -0.49 -25.84
C TYR A 658 -15.62 -1.35 -26.00
N ILE A 659 -14.99 -1.20 -27.14
CA ILE A 659 -13.77 -1.87 -27.56
C ILE A 659 -12.62 -0.91 -27.32
N LYS A 660 -11.58 -1.42 -26.73
CA LYS A 660 -10.32 -0.71 -26.64
C LYS A 660 -9.41 -1.15 -27.77
#